data_65e89793d7f38de43136ce0f3e0cd5f1
#
_entry.id   65e89793d7f38de43136ce0f3e0cd5f1
#
_cell.length_a   1.000
_cell.length_b   1.000
_cell.length_c   1.000
_cell.angle_alpha   90.00
_cell.angle_beta   90.00
_cell.angle_gamma   90.00
#
_symmetry.space_group_name_H-M   'P 1'
#
loop_
_entity.id
_entity.type
_entity.pdbx_description
1 polymer ?
#
loop_
_entity_poly.entity_id
_entity_poly.type
_entity_poly.pdbx_seq_one_letter_code
_entity_poly.pdbx_strand_id
1 'polypeptide(L)'
;MQNFLDKIFKNQSHIYKSILYIVTVCFIVFFFPKGGQFKYEFQKGKTWQYENLYAPFDFSINKSQADVLKEKNQIKAERLDYYKCDLKVFEDVSVAFNKRFPIIFSAEKYNSRQLVTLKEAANDILNNLYEFGVIRTKAKGSVFKDIYLVKNQEATRIEYNKLRSIGYLDSSIDAFLKRRGLSTFSESYKELFSGLVKPNVSFDKDLTQKALESELSKISHTRGTVSEGDLIIARGEVVEAENLNVLNSLKGEFASELWANNNFYYIISGYTVLVALVLMMLFLFLKKYRVEIFENNTKVTFIFFNIALMVFITTLVVKYNEAYIFVVPLCILPLIIKTFFDARLALFVHVLAVLILGFVVPNSYEYIFLQIIAGIVTILTVSQLYKRANLFISVGQITLIYMVGYLAFHTIHEGNLKNIEWFALGLFLLNGMITLFVQPLIYIYEKIFGLVSDVSLLELSDTNSSLLKELSNKAPGTFHHSMQVSNLAEAAANEIGANSMLVRVGALYHDIGKMENPTFFTENQITNVNPHDEVSSKESAKIIIDHVINGIEIARKNNLPDRVIDFIRSHHGTTTVYYFYKKQQAIEENVNIEDFKYPGPLPFSKETAILMMADSVEAASKSLKNPTFLIIDEFVDKIIDGQMAAGQFINADITFKEIASVKKVMKQKLTNIYHLRVEYPE
;
A
#
# COMPACT_ATOMS: atom_id res chain seq x y z
N MET A 1 -22.28 3.49 -42.90
CA MET A 1 -21.71 2.57 -41.91
C MET A 1 -20.18 2.52 -42.02
N GLN A 2 -19.56 2.37 -43.18
CA GLN A 2 -18.10 2.41 -43.39
C GLN A 2 -17.46 3.72 -42.89
N ASN A 3 -17.96 4.89 -43.26
CA ASN A 3 -17.46 6.19 -42.80
C ASN A 3 -17.54 6.40 -41.27
N PHE A 4 -18.44 5.69 -40.58
CA PHE A 4 -18.56 5.71 -39.13
C PHE A 4 -17.51 4.80 -38.47
N LEU A 5 -17.29 3.61 -39.04
CA LEU A 5 -16.26 2.67 -38.57
C LEU A 5 -14.85 3.23 -38.79
N ASP A 6 -14.59 3.86 -39.95
CA ASP A 6 -13.31 4.52 -40.24
C ASP A 6 -13.03 5.69 -39.26
N LYS A 7 -14.07 6.44 -38.87
CA LYS A 7 -13.97 7.49 -37.86
C LYS A 7 -13.67 6.93 -36.46
N ILE A 8 -14.26 5.78 -36.09
CA ILE A 8 -13.98 5.07 -34.84
C ILE A 8 -12.54 4.56 -34.86
N PHE A 9 -12.09 3.95 -35.96
CA PHE A 9 -10.72 3.45 -36.09
C PHE A 9 -9.68 4.56 -35.98
N LYS A 10 -9.89 5.71 -36.62
CA LYS A 10 -9.02 6.89 -36.50
C LYS A 10 -8.99 7.49 -35.10
N ASN A 11 -10.08 7.38 -34.35
CA ASN A 11 -10.21 8.00 -33.02
C ASN A 11 -10.16 6.98 -31.85
N GLN A 12 -9.81 5.72 -32.10
CA GLN A 12 -9.85 4.67 -31.07
C GLN A 12 -9.07 5.02 -29.80
N SER A 13 -7.91 5.68 -29.93
CA SER A 13 -7.10 6.11 -28.79
C SER A 13 -7.80 7.21 -27.96
N HIS A 14 -8.49 8.16 -28.62
CA HIS A 14 -9.27 9.19 -27.91
C HIS A 14 -10.50 8.61 -27.24
N ILE A 15 -11.19 7.67 -27.89
CA ILE A 15 -12.34 6.96 -27.31
C ILE A 15 -11.92 6.17 -26.09
N TYR A 16 -10.81 5.42 -26.19
CA TYR A 16 -10.25 4.68 -25.07
C TYR A 16 -9.98 5.58 -23.85
N LYS A 17 -9.27 6.69 -24.04
CA LYS A 17 -8.94 7.64 -22.98
C LYS A 17 -10.18 8.28 -22.37
N SER A 18 -11.21 8.57 -23.17
CA SER A 18 -12.48 9.10 -22.67
C SER A 18 -13.22 8.08 -21.81
N ILE A 19 -13.24 6.81 -22.24
CA ILE A 19 -13.82 5.71 -21.44
C ILE A 19 -13.04 5.52 -20.15
N LEU A 20 -11.71 5.47 -20.21
CA LEU A 20 -10.84 5.34 -19.04
C LEU A 20 -11.11 6.46 -18.02
N TYR A 21 -11.22 7.70 -18.48
CA TYR A 21 -11.55 8.85 -17.65
C TYR A 21 -12.91 8.68 -16.96
N ILE A 22 -13.96 8.34 -17.71
CA ILE A 22 -15.31 8.16 -17.15
C ILE A 22 -15.32 7.00 -16.13
N VAL A 23 -14.72 5.86 -16.50
CA VAL A 23 -14.64 4.68 -15.61
C VAL A 23 -13.90 5.02 -14.31
N THR A 24 -12.80 5.78 -14.40
CA THR A 24 -12.05 6.19 -13.21
C THR A 24 -12.84 7.13 -12.32
N VAL A 25 -13.55 8.12 -12.89
CA VAL A 25 -14.44 9.01 -12.13
C VAL A 25 -15.53 8.19 -11.43
N CYS A 26 -16.22 7.33 -12.16
CA CYS A 26 -17.27 6.48 -11.59
C CYS A 26 -16.74 5.57 -10.50
N PHE A 27 -15.57 4.96 -10.71
CA PHE A 27 -14.92 4.09 -9.73
C PHE A 27 -14.60 4.84 -8.44
N ILE A 28 -13.96 6.00 -8.52
CA ILE A 28 -13.60 6.80 -7.35
C ILE A 28 -14.86 7.23 -6.58
N VAL A 29 -15.85 7.78 -7.26
CA VAL A 29 -17.09 8.27 -6.63
C VAL A 29 -17.91 7.15 -6.02
N PHE A 30 -17.89 5.94 -6.61
CA PHE A 30 -18.56 4.76 -6.05
C PHE A 30 -18.07 4.42 -4.64
N PHE A 31 -16.78 4.60 -4.35
CA PHE A 31 -16.20 4.32 -3.04
C PHE A 31 -16.29 5.48 -2.06
N PHE A 32 -16.64 6.67 -2.51
CA PHE A 32 -16.76 7.85 -1.64
C PHE A 32 -17.81 7.67 -0.54
N PRO A 33 -17.69 8.43 0.57
CA PRO A 33 -18.71 8.48 1.59
C PRO A 33 -20.06 8.87 0.98
N LYS A 34 -21.08 8.09 1.30
CA LYS A 34 -22.40 8.32 0.74
C LYS A 34 -23.19 9.40 1.47
N GLY A 35 -22.75 9.80 2.68
CA GLY A 35 -23.27 10.92 3.45
C GLY A 35 -22.63 12.24 3.03
N GLY A 36 -23.36 13.35 3.17
CA GLY A 36 -22.80 14.69 3.00
C GLY A 36 -21.74 15.00 4.07
N GLN A 37 -20.80 15.85 3.75
CA GLN A 37 -19.87 16.36 4.75
C GLN A 37 -20.59 17.39 5.65
N PHE A 38 -20.37 17.27 6.97
CA PHE A 38 -20.85 18.29 7.89
C PHE A 38 -20.20 19.63 7.55
N LYS A 39 -21.03 20.66 7.42
CA LYS A 39 -20.62 21.97 6.88
C LYS A 39 -19.57 22.68 7.75
N TYR A 40 -19.52 22.37 9.05
CA TYR A 40 -18.72 23.09 10.01
C TYR A 40 -17.54 22.27 10.48
N GLU A 41 -16.35 22.91 10.51
CA GLU A 41 -15.16 22.34 11.15
C GLU A 41 -15.07 22.88 12.58
N PHE A 42 -14.91 22.00 13.56
CA PHE A 42 -14.82 22.35 14.97
C PHE A 42 -13.81 21.47 15.68
N GLN A 43 -13.18 22.06 16.70
CA GLN A 43 -12.20 21.38 17.54
C GLN A 43 -12.36 21.84 18.97
N LYS A 44 -12.07 20.95 19.93
CA LYS A 44 -12.10 21.27 21.36
C LYS A 44 -11.16 22.43 21.67
N GLY A 45 -11.63 23.38 22.48
CA GLY A 45 -10.85 24.54 22.90
C GLY A 45 -10.78 25.67 21.87
N LYS A 46 -11.29 25.48 20.64
CA LYS A 46 -11.40 26.57 19.65
C LYS A 46 -12.71 27.31 19.76
N THR A 47 -12.66 28.61 19.47
CA THR A 47 -13.84 29.45 19.38
C THR A 47 -14.66 29.12 18.15
N TRP A 48 -15.97 28.95 18.29
CA TRP A 48 -16.90 28.77 17.18
C TRP A 48 -16.94 30.01 16.29
N GLN A 49 -16.45 29.91 15.08
CA GLN A 49 -16.27 31.07 14.18
C GLN A 49 -17.49 31.32 13.27
N TYR A 50 -18.43 30.39 13.23
CA TYR A 50 -19.61 30.47 12.39
C TYR A 50 -20.75 31.18 13.10
N GLU A 51 -21.87 31.39 12.43
CA GLU A 51 -23.10 31.86 13.04
C GLU A 51 -23.61 30.90 14.12
N ASN A 52 -24.59 31.36 14.93
CA ASN A 52 -25.24 30.48 15.93
C ASN A 52 -25.74 29.19 15.25
N LEU A 53 -25.38 28.07 15.79
CA LEU A 53 -25.82 26.75 15.29
C LEU A 53 -27.00 26.27 16.10
N TYR A 54 -28.13 26.15 15.44
CA TYR A 54 -29.34 25.53 15.98
C TYR A 54 -29.49 24.12 15.44
N ALA A 55 -30.12 23.22 16.20
CA ALA A 55 -30.39 21.86 15.77
C ALA A 55 -31.32 21.87 14.55
N PRO A 56 -30.91 21.30 13.41
CA PRO A 56 -31.70 21.29 12.18
C PRO A 56 -32.81 20.21 12.19
N PHE A 57 -32.78 19.27 13.12
CA PHE A 57 -33.73 18.18 13.37
C PHE A 57 -33.49 17.60 14.75
N ASP A 58 -34.45 16.77 15.24
CA ASP A 58 -34.28 16.06 16.51
C ASP A 58 -33.20 14.98 16.39
N PHE A 59 -32.25 14.96 17.33
CA PHE A 59 -31.21 13.93 17.35
C PHE A 59 -30.80 13.53 18.77
N SER A 60 -30.23 12.34 18.91
CA SER A 60 -29.74 11.82 20.18
C SER A 60 -28.25 12.16 20.39
N ILE A 61 -27.89 12.53 21.62
CA ILE A 61 -26.50 12.77 22.00
C ILE A 61 -25.83 11.44 22.29
N ASN A 62 -24.84 11.07 21.52
CA ASN A 62 -24.05 9.86 21.73
C ASN A 62 -23.12 10.00 22.95
N LYS A 63 -23.01 8.92 23.76
CA LYS A 63 -22.03 8.87 24.84
C LYS A 63 -20.62 8.74 24.25
N SER A 64 -19.64 9.33 24.92
CA SER A 64 -18.24 9.11 24.53
C SER A 64 -17.83 7.65 24.74
N GLN A 65 -16.86 7.16 23.98
CA GLN A 65 -16.32 5.80 24.18
C GLN A 65 -15.79 5.60 25.61
N ALA A 66 -15.25 6.65 26.22
CA ALA A 66 -14.78 6.62 27.60
C ALA A 66 -15.93 6.42 28.60
N ASP A 67 -17.07 7.08 28.42
CA ASP A 67 -18.26 6.92 29.27
C ASP A 67 -18.84 5.49 29.13
N VAL A 68 -18.97 5.01 27.90
CA VAL A 68 -19.44 3.63 27.66
C VAL A 68 -18.51 2.61 28.28
N LEU A 69 -17.18 2.82 28.16
CA LEU A 69 -16.18 1.92 28.76
C LEU A 69 -16.26 1.97 30.29
N LYS A 70 -16.45 3.16 30.89
CA LYS A 70 -16.63 3.33 32.34
C LYS A 70 -17.86 2.58 32.82
N GLU A 71 -19.01 2.70 32.16
CA GLU A 71 -20.24 1.99 32.49
C GLU A 71 -20.05 0.44 32.35
N LYS A 72 -19.39 0.00 31.27
CA LYS A 72 -19.06 -1.42 31.09
C LYS A 72 -18.18 -1.96 32.22
N ASN A 73 -17.17 -1.19 32.62
CA ASN A 73 -16.29 -1.59 33.71
C ASN A 73 -17.00 -1.60 35.05
N GLN A 74 -17.91 -0.67 35.30
CA GLN A 74 -18.72 -0.63 36.50
C GLN A 74 -19.65 -1.87 36.59
N ILE A 75 -20.37 -2.20 35.51
CA ILE A 75 -21.21 -3.42 35.46
C ILE A 75 -20.37 -4.68 35.70
N LYS A 76 -19.17 -4.74 35.11
CA LYS A 76 -18.25 -5.88 35.34
C LYS A 76 -17.78 -5.98 36.80
N ALA A 77 -17.54 -4.82 37.46
CA ALA A 77 -17.11 -4.77 38.85
C ALA A 77 -18.22 -5.16 39.82
N GLU A 78 -19.46 -4.75 39.52
CA GLU A 78 -20.66 -5.01 40.32
C GLU A 78 -21.28 -6.39 40.04
N ARG A 79 -20.74 -7.16 39.11
CA ARG A 79 -21.24 -8.48 38.73
C ARG A 79 -21.37 -9.40 39.92
N LEU A 80 -22.54 -10.02 40.07
CA LEU A 80 -22.77 -11.11 41.01
C LEU A 80 -22.64 -12.45 40.28
N ASP A 81 -22.02 -13.41 40.98
CA ASP A 81 -21.83 -14.74 40.44
C ASP A 81 -23.04 -15.63 40.73
N TYR A 82 -23.46 -16.46 39.77
CA TYR A 82 -24.55 -17.40 39.90
C TYR A 82 -24.06 -18.77 40.32
N TYR A 83 -24.73 -19.35 41.31
CA TYR A 83 -24.48 -20.69 41.80
C TYR A 83 -25.75 -21.52 41.67
N LYS A 84 -25.62 -22.72 41.13
CA LYS A 84 -26.74 -23.66 40.96
C LYS A 84 -26.76 -24.65 42.13
N CYS A 85 -27.94 -24.84 42.75
CA CYS A 85 -28.17 -25.82 43.81
C CYS A 85 -28.89 -27.05 43.23
N ASP A 86 -28.30 -28.23 43.39
CA ASP A 86 -28.94 -29.51 43.05
C ASP A 86 -29.63 -30.07 44.30
N LEU A 87 -30.97 -30.09 44.25
CA LEU A 87 -31.77 -30.57 45.36
C LEU A 87 -31.81 -32.10 45.46
N LYS A 88 -31.56 -32.83 44.35
CA LYS A 88 -31.50 -34.31 44.39
C LYS A 88 -30.41 -34.84 45.31
N VAL A 89 -29.28 -34.10 45.37
CA VAL A 89 -28.18 -34.46 46.26
C VAL A 89 -28.60 -34.49 47.74
N PHE A 90 -29.46 -33.52 48.16
CA PHE A 90 -30.00 -33.49 49.53
C PHE A 90 -30.91 -34.68 49.78
N GLU A 91 -31.80 -35.05 48.84
CA GLU A 91 -32.66 -36.22 48.96
C GLU A 91 -31.83 -37.51 49.09
N ASP A 92 -30.85 -37.70 48.25
CA ASP A 92 -29.94 -38.86 48.28
C ASP A 92 -29.20 -38.97 49.62
N VAL A 93 -28.67 -37.82 50.10
CA VAL A 93 -27.97 -37.74 51.41
C VAL A 93 -28.92 -38.02 52.54
N SER A 94 -30.18 -37.55 52.50
CA SER A 94 -31.19 -37.82 53.55
C SER A 94 -31.54 -39.30 53.62
N VAL A 95 -31.67 -39.98 52.48
CA VAL A 95 -31.89 -41.45 52.44
C VAL A 95 -30.68 -42.18 53.03
N ALA A 96 -29.48 -41.81 52.64
CA ALA A 96 -28.22 -42.41 53.15
C ALA A 96 -28.04 -42.16 54.67
N PHE A 97 -28.40 -40.97 55.13
CA PHE A 97 -28.42 -40.60 56.54
C PHE A 97 -29.34 -41.52 57.36
N ASN A 98 -30.55 -41.72 56.92
CA ASN A 98 -31.51 -42.59 57.65
C ASN A 98 -31.02 -44.05 57.73
N LYS A 99 -30.26 -44.52 56.75
CA LYS A 99 -29.65 -45.86 56.77
C LYS A 99 -28.43 -45.92 57.71
N ARG A 100 -27.62 -44.87 57.75
CA ARG A 100 -26.34 -44.87 58.53
C ARG A 100 -26.55 -44.51 60.01
N PHE A 101 -27.53 -43.70 60.34
CA PHE A 101 -27.80 -43.28 61.73
C PHE A 101 -27.94 -44.45 62.70
N PRO A 102 -28.77 -45.49 62.47
CA PRO A 102 -28.94 -46.62 63.40
C PRO A 102 -27.69 -47.49 63.51
N ILE A 103 -26.78 -47.42 62.56
CA ILE A 103 -25.51 -48.16 62.62
C ILE A 103 -24.54 -47.50 63.63
N ILE A 104 -24.45 -46.18 63.66
CA ILE A 104 -23.56 -45.43 64.53
C ILE A 104 -24.20 -45.24 65.92
N PHE A 105 -25.48 -44.94 65.97
CA PHE A 105 -26.25 -44.79 67.23
C PHE A 105 -27.16 -45.99 67.39
N SER A 106 -26.57 -47.13 67.81
CA SER A 106 -27.29 -48.40 67.95
C SER A 106 -28.15 -48.41 69.22
N ALA A 107 -29.29 -49.08 69.15
CA ALA A 107 -30.22 -49.28 70.29
C ALA A 107 -29.66 -50.08 71.44
N GLU A 108 -28.46 -50.76 71.20
CA GLU A 108 -27.70 -51.48 72.22
C GLU A 108 -26.94 -50.53 73.14
N LYS A 109 -26.54 -49.37 72.65
CA LYS A 109 -25.70 -48.40 73.38
C LYS A 109 -26.49 -47.27 74.01
N TYR A 110 -27.70 -46.94 73.45
CA TYR A 110 -28.47 -45.77 73.85
C TYR A 110 -29.95 -46.13 74.09
N ASN A 111 -30.57 -45.55 75.13
CA ASN A 111 -32.00 -45.77 75.42
C ASN A 111 -32.86 -45.00 74.37
N SER A 112 -34.12 -45.41 74.24
CA SER A 112 -35.05 -44.87 73.23
C SER A 112 -35.21 -43.35 73.32
N ARG A 113 -35.15 -42.74 74.50
CA ARG A 113 -35.31 -41.29 74.70
C ARG A 113 -34.04 -40.52 74.23
N GLN A 114 -32.86 -41.08 74.50
CA GLN A 114 -31.61 -40.55 74.00
C GLN A 114 -31.53 -40.65 72.48
N LEU A 115 -31.96 -41.79 71.91
CA LEU A 115 -31.91 -41.93 70.43
C LEU A 115 -32.82 -40.93 69.73
N VAL A 116 -33.95 -40.56 70.28
CA VAL A 116 -34.87 -39.53 69.72
C VAL A 116 -34.12 -38.16 69.72
N THR A 117 -33.60 -37.77 70.88
CA THR A 117 -32.84 -36.48 71.00
C THR A 117 -31.63 -36.42 70.09
N LEU A 118 -30.85 -37.49 69.95
CA LEU A 118 -29.70 -37.58 69.08
C LEU A 118 -30.09 -37.53 67.59
N LYS A 119 -31.21 -38.20 67.25
CA LYS A 119 -31.73 -38.16 65.88
C LYS A 119 -32.25 -36.75 65.47
N GLU A 120 -32.95 -36.09 66.36
CA GLU A 120 -33.41 -34.70 66.15
C GLU A 120 -32.21 -33.78 65.95
N ALA A 121 -31.20 -33.86 66.80
CA ALA A 121 -29.98 -33.05 66.64
C ALA A 121 -29.23 -33.34 65.34
N ALA A 122 -29.18 -34.60 64.90
CA ALA A 122 -28.57 -34.98 63.62
C ALA A 122 -29.39 -34.45 62.43
N ASN A 123 -30.72 -34.50 62.48
CA ASN A 123 -31.56 -33.91 61.44
C ASN A 123 -31.41 -32.37 61.37
N ASP A 124 -31.29 -31.72 62.54
CA ASP A 124 -31.10 -30.28 62.58
C ASP A 124 -29.73 -29.88 62.02
N ILE A 125 -28.68 -30.67 62.28
CA ILE A 125 -27.35 -30.48 61.67
C ILE A 125 -27.50 -30.63 60.15
N LEU A 126 -28.12 -31.70 59.67
CA LEU A 126 -28.26 -31.96 58.25
C LEU A 126 -29.04 -30.81 57.54
N ASN A 127 -30.16 -30.40 58.10
CA ASN A 127 -30.99 -29.31 57.59
C ASN A 127 -30.20 -27.97 57.57
N ASN A 128 -29.48 -27.67 58.65
CA ASN A 128 -28.69 -26.44 58.72
C ASN A 128 -27.52 -26.43 57.71
N LEU A 129 -26.90 -27.59 57.44
CA LEU A 129 -25.86 -27.71 56.44
C LEU A 129 -26.38 -27.43 55.04
N TYR A 130 -27.58 -27.94 54.71
CA TYR A 130 -28.18 -27.83 53.38
C TYR A 130 -29.15 -26.66 53.22
N GLU A 131 -29.35 -25.82 54.23
CA GLU A 131 -30.28 -24.66 54.17
C GLU A 131 -29.99 -23.74 52.98
N PHE A 132 -28.71 -23.32 52.88
CA PHE A 132 -28.21 -22.54 51.74
C PHE A 132 -27.41 -23.41 50.77
N GLY A 133 -27.03 -24.61 51.16
CA GLY A 133 -26.27 -25.56 50.37
C GLY A 133 -24.79 -25.68 50.74
N VAL A 134 -24.19 -26.76 50.24
CA VAL A 134 -22.81 -27.16 50.52
C VAL A 134 -21.99 -27.04 49.26
N ILE A 135 -20.83 -26.34 49.36
CA ILE A 135 -19.84 -26.26 48.30
C ILE A 135 -18.58 -27.11 48.65
N ARG A 136 -17.83 -27.51 47.63
CA ARG A 136 -16.62 -28.31 47.84
C ARG A 136 -15.55 -27.49 48.57
N THR A 137 -15.22 -26.27 48.06
CA THR A 137 -14.19 -25.41 48.63
C THR A 137 -14.61 -23.94 48.48
N LYS A 138 -14.43 -23.13 49.50
CA LYS A 138 -14.64 -21.69 49.42
C LYS A 138 -13.43 -21.02 48.73
N ALA A 139 -13.69 -20.17 47.75
CA ALA A 139 -12.65 -19.37 47.10
C ALA A 139 -12.04 -18.35 48.10
N LYS A 140 -10.73 -18.23 48.13
CA LYS A 140 -10.02 -17.22 48.95
C LYS A 140 -10.43 -15.82 48.46
N GLY A 141 -10.92 -14.94 49.33
CA GLY A 141 -11.27 -13.56 49.07
C GLY A 141 -12.74 -13.24 48.75
N SER A 142 -13.60 -14.25 48.64
CA SER A 142 -15.04 -14.05 48.33
C SER A 142 -15.98 -13.99 49.54
N VAL A 143 -15.42 -13.92 50.76
CA VAL A 143 -16.20 -14.08 52.02
C VAL A 143 -17.27 -13.01 52.23
N PHE A 144 -17.13 -11.83 51.65
CA PHE A 144 -18.06 -10.72 51.81
C PHE A 144 -18.86 -10.37 50.55
N LYS A 145 -18.86 -11.22 49.53
CA LYS A 145 -19.53 -10.96 48.26
C LYS A 145 -20.90 -11.60 48.24
N ASP A 146 -21.90 -10.86 47.76
CA ASP A 146 -23.20 -11.41 47.46
C ASP A 146 -23.16 -12.28 46.20
N ILE A 147 -24.00 -13.29 46.14
CA ILE A 147 -24.16 -14.19 45.02
C ILE A 147 -25.63 -14.46 44.75
N TYR A 148 -25.96 -14.97 43.58
CA TYR A 148 -27.26 -15.53 43.28
C TYR A 148 -27.22 -17.06 43.42
N LEU A 149 -28.05 -17.60 44.33
CA LEU A 149 -28.27 -19.05 44.47
C LEU A 149 -29.54 -19.44 43.70
N VAL A 150 -29.39 -20.28 42.70
CA VAL A 150 -30.51 -20.77 41.88
C VAL A 150 -30.98 -22.10 42.41
N LYS A 151 -32.22 -22.12 42.93
CA LYS A 151 -32.97 -23.32 43.36
C LYS A 151 -34.28 -23.38 42.57
N ASN A 152 -34.61 -24.51 41.96
CA ASN A 152 -35.87 -24.69 41.20
C ASN A 152 -36.16 -23.57 40.20
N GLN A 153 -35.13 -23.10 39.47
CA GLN A 153 -35.24 -22.00 38.50
C GLN A 153 -35.46 -20.59 39.11
N GLU A 154 -35.53 -20.48 40.42
CA GLU A 154 -35.58 -19.18 41.11
C GLU A 154 -34.19 -18.78 41.62
N ALA A 155 -33.77 -17.54 41.33
CA ALA A 155 -32.51 -16.97 41.77
C ALA A 155 -32.72 -16.09 43.00
N THR A 156 -32.14 -16.47 44.13
CA THR A 156 -32.19 -15.71 45.37
C THR A 156 -30.83 -15.11 45.68
N ARG A 157 -30.80 -13.82 46.00
CA ARG A 157 -29.55 -13.13 46.42
C ARG A 157 -29.22 -13.51 47.84
N ILE A 158 -28.04 -14.04 48.07
CA ILE A 158 -27.53 -14.44 49.39
C ILE A 158 -26.07 -14.00 49.54
N GLU A 159 -25.61 -13.88 50.79
CA GLU A 159 -24.21 -13.73 51.07
C GLU A 159 -23.46 -15.07 50.83
N TYR A 160 -22.31 -15.01 50.11
CA TYR A 160 -21.49 -16.19 49.82
C TYR A 160 -21.07 -16.97 51.07
N ASN A 161 -20.92 -16.27 52.21
CA ASN A 161 -20.50 -16.89 53.47
C ASN A 161 -21.57 -17.80 54.06
N LYS A 162 -22.84 -17.68 53.70
CA LYS A 162 -23.95 -18.56 54.09
C LYS A 162 -23.83 -19.99 53.54
N LEU A 163 -23.12 -20.14 52.40
CA LEU A 163 -22.82 -21.46 51.87
C LEU A 163 -21.84 -22.20 52.82
N ARG A 164 -22.12 -23.46 53.08
CA ARG A 164 -21.24 -24.31 53.89
C ARG A 164 -20.19 -24.94 53.01
N SER A 165 -18.97 -25.13 53.53
CA SER A 165 -17.90 -25.82 52.81
C SER A 165 -17.58 -27.15 53.49
N ILE A 166 -17.37 -28.19 52.67
CA ILE A 166 -17.00 -29.51 53.21
C ILE A 166 -15.75 -29.44 54.06
N GLY A 167 -14.77 -28.59 53.77
CA GLY A 167 -13.54 -28.45 54.55
C GLY A 167 -13.74 -27.90 55.98
N TYR A 168 -14.91 -27.33 56.29
CA TYR A 168 -15.27 -26.81 57.61
C TYR A 168 -16.41 -27.62 58.28
N LEU A 169 -16.71 -28.83 57.79
CA LEU A 169 -17.81 -29.65 58.24
C LEU A 169 -17.66 -29.96 59.73
N ASP A 170 -16.50 -30.48 60.15
CA ASP A 170 -16.24 -30.92 61.55
C ASP A 170 -16.35 -29.75 62.52
N SER A 171 -15.81 -28.61 62.21
CA SER A 171 -15.93 -27.39 63.02
C SER A 171 -17.35 -26.89 63.13
N SER A 172 -18.15 -27.05 62.05
CA SER A 172 -19.57 -26.68 62.05
C SER A 172 -20.41 -27.62 62.94
N ILE A 173 -20.12 -28.91 62.90
CA ILE A 173 -20.74 -29.93 63.78
C ILE A 173 -20.40 -29.63 65.23
N ASP A 174 -19.10 -29.42 65.56
CA ASP A 174 -18.69 -29.10 66.91
C ASP A 174 -19.38 -27.83 67.47
N ALA A 175 -19.44 -26.78 66.67
CA ALA A 175 -20.12 -25.56 67.08
C ALA A 175 -21.61 -25.74 67.31
N PHE A 176 -22.28 -26.57 66.52
CA PHE A 176 -23.71 -26.88 66.68
C PHE A 176 -23.98 -27.72 67.93
N LEU A 177 -23.16 -28.77 68.12
CA LEU A 177 -23.29 -29.69 69.29
C LEU A 177 -22.96 -28.96 70.62
N LYS A 178 -22.01 -28.05 70.63
CA LYS A 178 -21.71 -27.21 71.79
C LYS A 178 -22.88 -26.35 72.22
N ARG A 179 -23.64 -25.80 71.27
CA ARG A 179 -24.84 -24.98 71.58
C ARG A 179 -25.97 -25.81 72.18
N ARG A 180 -26.04 -27.10 71.84
CA ARG A 180 -27.07 -28.01 72.33
C ARG A 180 -26.64 -28.85 73.55
N GLY A 181 -25.42 -28.66 74.07
CA GLY A 181 -24.88 -29.41 75.19
C GLY A 181 -24.58 -30.89 74.89
N LEU A 182 -24.39 -31.21 73.59
CA LEU A 182 -24.16 -32.58 73.12
C LEU A 182 -22.70 -32.81 72.70
N SER A 183 -21.77 -32.01 73.17
CA SER A 183 -20.33 -32.07 72.80
C SER A 183 -19.69 -33.44 73.04
N THR A 184 -20.18 -34.23 74.01
CA THR A 184 -19.70 -35.60 74.30
C THR A 184 -19.90 -36.58 73.13
N PHE A 185 -20.79 -36.28 72.21
CA PHE A 185 -21.09 -37.11 71.05
C PHE A 185 -20.40 -36.62 69.78
N SER A 186 -19.51 -35.63 69.86
CA SER A 186 -18.93 -34.97 68.69
C SER A 186 -18.27 -35.95 67.71
N GLU A 187 -17.46 -36.90 68.19
CA GLU A 187 -16.81 -37.89 67.32
C GLU A 187 -17.81 -38.80 66.59
N SER A 188 -18.87 -39.25 67.26
CA SER A 188 -19.93 -40.07 66.65
C SER A 188 -20.70 -39.29 65.56
N TYR A 189 -20.93 -37.99 65.76
CA TYR A 189 -21.55 -37.14 64.74
C TYR A 189 -20.62 -36.88 63.57
N LYS A 190 -19.31 -36.64 63.82
CA LYS A 190 -18.30 -36.50 62.75
C LYS A 190 -18.24 -37.79 61.94
N GLU A 191 -18.21 -38.94 62.59
CA GLU A 191 -18.25 -40.24 61.91
C GLU A 191 -19.53 -40.40 61.08
N LEU A 192 -20.70 -40.02 61.62
CA LEU A 192 -22.01 -40.06 60.91
C LEU A 192 -21.96 -39.27 59.61
N PHE A 193 -21.46 -38.03 59.68
CA PHE A 193 -21.48 -37.12 58.56
C PHE A 193 -20.26 -37.24 57.66
N SER A 194 -19.19 -37.91 58.09
CA SER A 194 -17.97 -38.13 57.30
C SER A 194 -18.28 -38.93 56.05
N GLY A 195 -17.98 -38.37 54.87
CA GLY A 195 -18.24 -38.96 53.57
C GLY A 195 -19.71 -39.05 53.17
N LEU A 196 -20.65 -38.69 54.08
CA LEU A 196 -22.06 -38.63 53.85
C LEU A 196 -22.45 -37.31 53.16
N VAL A 197 -21.94 -36.20 53.68
CA VAL A 197 -22.25 -34.84 53.14
C VAL A 197 -21.57 -34.66 51.79
N LYS A 198 -22.36 -34.39 50.76
CA LYS A 198 -21.89 -34.13 49.38
C LYS A 198 -22.15 -32.68 49.01
N PRO A 199 -21.26 -32.06 48.20
CA PRO A 199 -21.55 -30.73 47.71
C PRO A 199 -22.73 -30.74 46.72
N ASN A 200 -23.69 -29.83 46.94
CA ASN A 200 -24.86 -29.67 46.10
C ASN A 200 -24.97 -28.29 45.46
N VAL A 201 -23.98 -27.43 45.70
CA VAL A 201 -23.88 -26.11 45.10
C VAL A 201 -22.62 -26.01 44.26
N SER A 202 -22.77 -25.61 43.01
CA SER A 202 -21.69 -25.38 42.06
C SER A 202 -21.79 -24.01 41.36
N PHE A 203 -20.66 -23.42 41.03
CA PHE A 203 -20.62 -22.18 40.25
C PHE A 203 -21.15 -22.43 38.84
N ASP A 204 -22.17 -21.64 38.43
CA ASP A 204 -22.73 -21.68 37.08
C ASP A 204 -22.09 -20.58 36.21
N LYS A 205 -21.06 -20.95 35.44
CA LYS A 205 -20.34 -20.05 34.58
C LYS A 205 -21.21 -19.52 33.43
N ASP A 206 -22.02 -20.39 32.85
CA ASP A 206 -22.84 -20.07 31.68
C ASP A 206 -23.95 -19.06 32.03
N LEU A 207 -24.60 -19.28 33.15
CA LEU A 207 -25.66 -18.37 33.64
C LEU A 207 -25.03 -17.03 34.06
N THR A 208 -23.89 -17.06 34.75
CA THR A 208 -23.16 -15.85 35.11
C THR A 208 -22.77 -15.03 33.91
N GLN A 209 -22.27 -15.68 32.84
CA GLN A 209 -21.86 -15.01 31.60
C GLN A 209 -23.10 -14.43 30.86
N LYS A 210 -24.16 -15.21 30.73
CA LYS A 210 -25.40 -14.74 30.07
C LYS A 210 -26.03 -13.56 30.81
N ALA A 211 -26.02 -13.58 32.15
CA ALA A 211 -26.51 -12.47 32.93
C ALA A 211 -25.68 -11.21 32.72
N LEU A 212 -24.36 -11.35 32.70
CA LEU A 212 -23.46 -10.23 32.39
C LEU A 212 -23.69 -9.65 30.97
N GLU A 213 -23.81 -10.51 29.97
CA GLU A 213 -24.09 -10.09 28.60
C GLU A 213 -25.42 -9.36 28.47
N SER A 214 -26.45 -9.86 29.19
CA SER A 214 -27.75 -9.21 29.25
C SER A 214 -27.65 -7.80 29.87
N GLU A 215 -26.89 -7.62 30.96
CA GLU A 215 -26.71 -6.29 31.57
C GLU A 215 -25.90 -5.36 30.68
N LEU A 216 -24.82 -5.88 30.02
CA LEU A 216 -24.03 -5.10 29.07
C LEU A 216 -24.83 -4.68 27.84
N SER A 217 -25.82 -5.48 27.41
CA SER A 217 -26.70 -5.15 26.29
C SER A 217 -27.70 -4.05 26.58
N LYS A 218 -28.00 -3.78 27.86
CA LYS A 218 -28.90 -2.70 28.31
C LYS A 218 -28.22 -1.32 28.33
N ILE A 219 -26.92 -1.25 28.13
CA ILE A 219 -26.22 0.03 28.13
C ILE A 219 -26.72 0.87 26.96
N SER A 220 -27.35 1.99 27.25
CA SER A 220 -27.70 2.97 26.22
C SER A 220 -26.43 3.63 25.66
N HIS A 221 -26.31 3.70 24.35
CA HIS A 221 -25.25 4.43 23.67
C HIS A 221 -25.52 5.95 23.61
N THR A 222 -26.71 6.39 24.01
CA THR A 222 -27.12 7.80 24.02
C THR A 222 -27.39 8.28 25.43
N ARG A 223 -27.25 9.58 25.68
CA ARG A 223 -27.47 10.21 27.02
C ARG A 223 -28.50 11.34 27.05
N GLY A 224 -29.19 11.58 25.96
CA GLY A 224 -30.19 12.61 25.85
C GLY A 224 -30.55 12.91 24.41
N THR A 225 -31.49 13.81 24.19
CA THR A 225 -31.95 14.28 22.89
C THR A 225 -31.86 15.80 22.82
N VAL A 226 -31.56 16.32 21.63
CA VAL A 226 -31.63 17.75 21.29
C VAL A 226 -32.81 17.88 20.33
N SER A 227 -33.68 18.84 20.58
CA SER A 227 -34.85 19.07 19.72
C SER A 227 -34.53 20.05 18.59
N GLU A 228 -35.25 19.92 17.48
CA GLU A 228 -35.16 20.87 16.37
C GLU A 228 -35.35 22.31 16.84
N GLY A 229 -34.46 23.20 16.47
CA GLY A 229 -34.45 24.60 16.87
C GLY A 229 -33.72 24.92 18.16
N ASP A 230 -33.25 23.93 18.94
CA ASP A 230 -32.43 24.17 20.13
C ASP A 230 -31.07 24.76 19.75
N LEU A 231 -30.58 25.75 20.52
CA LEU A 231 -29.26 26.33 20.33
C LEU A 231 -28.18 25.32 20.79
N ILE A 232 -27.32 24.91 19.90
CA ILE A 232 -26.19 24.01 20.19
C ILE A 232 -24.96 24.75 20.62
N ILE A 233 -24.59 25.80 19.87
CA ILE A 233 -23.44 26.66 20.17
C ILE A 233 -23.62 28.05 19.55
N ALA A 234 -23.25 29.08 20.28
CA ALA A 234 -23.32 30.46 19.81
C ALA A 234 -22.00 30.92 19.15
N ARG A 235 -22.08 31.90 18.26
CA ARG A 235 -20.92 32.50 17.63
C ARG A 235 -19.99 33.13 18.72
N GLY A 236 -18.71 32.80 18.65
CA GLY A 236 -17.71 33.29 19.60
C GLY A 236 -17.58 32.41 20.85
N GLU A 237 -18.45 31.42 21.06
CA GLU A 237 -18.37 30.47 22.17
C GLU A 237 -17.22 29.47 21.94
N VAL A 238 -16.54 29.10 23.03
CA VAL A 238 -15.48 28.07 22.97
C VAL A 238 -16.11 26.68 22.94
N VAL A 239 -15.65 25.83 22.04
CA VAL A 239 -16.10 24.44 21.96
C VAL A 239 -15.54 23.62 23.14
N GLU A 240 -16.32 23.54 24.21
CA GLU A 240 -16.01 22.72 25.38
C GLU A 240 -16.37 21.23 25.16
N ALA A 241 -16.03 20.37 26.13
CA ALA A 241 -16.23 18.93 26.00
C ALA A 241 -17.73 18.56 25.81
N GLU A 242 -18.65 19.32 26.39
CA GLU A 242 -20.09 19.09 26.29
C GLU A 242 -20.60 19.43 24.88
N ASN A 243 -20.31 20.64 24.40
CA ASN A 243 -20.66 21.10 23.06
C ASN A 243 -20.00 20.23 21.98
N LEU A 244 -18.76 19.77 22.23
CA LEU A 244 -18.05 18.85 21.33
C LEU A 244 -18.81 17.52 21.13
N ASN A 245 -19.35 16.95 22.22
CA ASN A 245 -20.13 15.70 22.14
C ASN A 245 -21.44 15.90 21.37
N VAL A 246 -22.12 17.01 21.59
CA VAL A 246 -23.35 17.37 20.86
C VAL A 246 -23.05 17.58 19.37
N LEU A 247 -21.99 18.33 19.05
CA LEU A 247 -21.55 18.58 17.67
C LEU A 247 -21.14 17.30 16.94
N ASN A 248 -20.42 16.39 17.64
CA ASN A 248 -20.05 15.11 17.06
C ASN A 248 -21.28 14.21 16.81
N SER A 249 -22.26 14.25 17.72
CA SER A 249 -23.51 13.51 17.55
C SER A 249 -24.33 14.05 16.39
N LEU A 250 -24.45 15.39 16.29
CA LEU A 250 -25.08 16.04 15.15
C LEU A 250 -24.38 15.70 13.83
N LYS A 251 -23.03 15.71 13.80
CA LYS A 251 -22.25 15.36 12.63
C LYS A 251 -22.54 13.93 12.16
N GLY A 252 -22.67 12.98 13.10
CA GLY A 252 -23.01 11.58 12.79
C GLY A 252 -24.43 11.43 12.23
N GLU A 253 -25.42 12.04 12.90
CA GLU A 253 -26.82 11.97 12.48
C GLU A 253 -27.10 12.77 11.21
N PHE A 254 -26.39 13.86 10.97
CA PHE A 254 -26.52 14.67 9.75
C PHE A 254 -26.19 13.85 8.49
N ALA A 255 -25.20 12.94 8.58
CA ALA A 255 -24.89 12.05 7.48
C ALA A 255 -26.01 11.04 7.20
N SER A 256 -26.71 10.55 8.24
CA SER A 256 -27.82 9.59 8.09
C SER A 256 -29.11 10.27 7.60
N GLU A 257 -29.41 11.46 8.07
CA GLU A 257 -30.60 12.22 7.67
C GLU A 257 -30.54 12.69 6.20
N LEU A 258 -29.36 13.15 5.74
CA LEU A 258 -29.13 13.47 4.32
C LEU A 258 -29.31 12.26 3.41
N TRP A 259 -29.04 11.07 3.92
CA TRP A 259 -29.27 9.82 3.20
C TRP A 259 -30.79 9.51 3.07
N ALA A 260 -31.57 9.76 4.12
CA ALA A 260 -33.00 9.45 4.16
C ALA A 260 -33.83 10.38 3.21
N ASN A 261 -33.40 11.61 2.99
CA ASN A 261 -34.17 12.67 2.31
C ASN A 261 -33.94 12.80 0.79
N ASN A 262 -33.57 11.75 0.04
CA ASN A 262 -33.32 11.78 -1.41
C ASN A 262 -32.21 12.76 -1.89
N ASN A 263 -31.48 13.41 -1.00
CA ASN A 263 -30.40 14.32 -1.32
C ASN A 263 -29.13 13.61 -1.82
N PHE A 264 -29.13 12.30 -1.73
CA PHE A 264 -28.05 11.41 -2.17
C PHE A 264 -27.59 11.68 -3.61
N TYR A 265 -28.53 11.85 -4.54
CA TYR A 265 -28.20 12.12 -5.95
C TYR A 265 -27.47 13.46 -6.14
N TYR A 266 -27.84 14.48 -5.38
CA TYR A 266 -27.17 15.78 -5.41
C TYR A 266 -25.76 15.69 -4.84
N ILE A 267 -25.55 14.95 -3.74
CA ILE A 267 -24.23 14.73 -3.13
C ILE A 267 -23.32 13.98 -4.09
N ILE A 268 -23.79 12.86 -4.68
CA ILE A 268 -23.03 12.10 -5.67
C ILE A 268 -22.72 12.95 -6.90
N SER A 269 -23.68 13.74 -7.39
CA SER A 269 -23.42 14.63 -8.54
C SER A 269 -22.33 15.66 -8.20
N GLY A 270 -22.34 16.22 -6.98
CA GLY A 270 -21.31 17.13 -6.50
C GLY A 270 -19.91 16.49 -6.49
N TYR A 271 -19.79 15.31 -5.88
CA TYR A 271 -18.54 14.56 -5.91
C TYR A 271 -18.09 14.20 -7.32
N THR A 272 -19.05 13.80 -8.18
CA THR A 272 -18.75 13.47 -9.58
C THR A 272 -18.14 14.65 -10.31
N VAL A 273 -18.73 15.84 -10.16
CA VAL A 273 -18.23 17.08 -10.79
C VAL A 273 -16.82 17.42 -10.26
N LEU A 274 -16.60 17.38 -8.96
CA LEU A 274 -15.31 17.73 -8.36
C LEU A 274 -14.21 16.74 -8.75
N VAL A 275 -14.46 15.43 -8.68
CA VAL A 275 -13.49 14.39 -9.10
C VAL A 275 -13.24 14.51 -10.60
N ALA A 276 -14.29 14.73 -11.41
CA ALA A 276 -14.15 14.93 -12.83
C ALA A 276 -13.28 16.17 -13.15
N LEU A 277 -13.48 17.29 -12.46
CA LEU A 277 -12.63 18.49 -12.63
C LEU A 277 -11.16 18.19 -12.31
N VAL A 278 -10.87 17.51 -11.19
CA VAL A 278 -9.48 17.18 -10.82
C VAL A 278 -8.84 16.25 -11.86
N LEU A 279 -9.51 15.19 -12.27
CA LEU A 279 -8.99 14.28 -13.30
C LEU A 279 -8.92 14.94 -14.68
N MET A 280 -9.81 15.90 -15.00
CA MET A 280 -9.74 16.69 -16.22
C MET A 280 -8.48 17.56 -16.24
N MET A 281 -8.07 18.16 -15.11
CA MET A 281 -6.82 18.91 -15.01
C MET A 281 -5.62 18.02 -15.32
N LEU A 282 -5.60 16.77 -14.80
CA LEU A 282 -4.57 15.80 -15.16
C LEU A 282 -4.58 15.51 -16.67
N PHE A 283 -5.75 15.26 -17.24
CA PHE A 283 -5.90 14.94 -18.66
C PHE A 283 -5.39 16.09 -19.55
N LEU A 284 -5.75 17.33 -19.23
CA LEU A 284 -5.28 18.52 -19.93
C LEU A 284 -3.76 18.74 -19.77
N PHE A 285 -3.23 18.48 -18.56
CA PHE A 285 -1.80 18.56 -18.31
C PHE A 285 -1.03 17.58 -19.19
N LEU A 286 -1.45 16.32 -19.24
CA LEU A 286 -0.84 15.30 -20.09
C LEU A 286 -0.92 15.70 -21.58
N LYS A 287 -2.11 16.12 -22.06
CA LYS A 287 -2.33 16.52 -23.44
C LYS A 287 -1.47 17.70 -23.85
N LYS A 288 -1.26 18.68 -22.97
CA LYS A 288 -0.54 19.93 -23.29
C LYS A 288 0.96 19.84 -23.04
N TYR A 289 1.39 19.19 -21.96
CA TYR A 289 2.79 19.24 -21.50
C TYR A 289 3.52 17.90 -21.58
N ARG A 290 2.79 16.79 -21.80
CA ARG A 290 3.34 15.44 -21.86
C ARG A 290 2.68 14.63 -22.98
N VAL A 291 2.77 15.15 -24.20
CA VAL A 291 2.13 14.57 -25.39
C VAL A 291 2.56 13.12 -25.61
N GLU A 292 3.86 12.82 -25.42
CA GLU A 292 4.42 11.47 -25.54
C GLU A 292 3.81 10.45 -24.55
N ILE A 293 3.41 10.91 -23.35
CA ILE A 293 2.70 10.09 -22.37
C ILE A 293 1.24 9.98 -22.76
N PHE A 294 0.66 11.11 -23.18
CA PHE A 294 -0.74 11.20 -23.57
C PHE A 294 -1.08 10.30 -24.77
N GLU A 295 -0.21 10.21 -25.76
CA GLU A 295 -0.44 9.37 -26.94
C GLU A 295 -0.37 7.88 -26.63
N ASN A 296 0.34 7.48 -25.61
CA ASN A 296 0.48 6.09 -25.19
C ASN A 296 -0.62 5.70 -24.18
N ASN A 297 -1.57 4.87 -24.62
CA ASN A 297 -2.70 4.42 -23.81
C ASN A 297 -2.26 3.70 -22.52
N THR A 298 -1.21 2.87 -22.59
CA THR A 298 -0.69 2.13 -21.43
C THR A 298 -0.16 3.06 -20.35
N LYS A 299 0.59 4.11 -20.75
CA LYS A 299 1.13 5.10 -19.81
C LYS A 299 0.01 5.89 -19.12
N VAL A 300 -1.01 6.29 -19.89
CA VAL A 300 -2.18 7.00 -19.33
C VAL A 300 -2.94 6.09 -18.36
N THR A 301 -3.19 4.83 -18.76
CA THR A 301 -3.84 3.84 -17.89
C THR A 301 -3.08 3.62 -16.59
N PHE A 302 -1.75 3.52 -16.67
CA PHE A 302 -0.90 3.37 -15.51
C PHE A 302 -1.06 4.51 -14.49
N ILE A 303 -1.11 5.76 -14.94
CA ILE A 303 -1.26 6.92 -14.07
C ILE A 303 -2.65 6.92 -13.42
N PHE A 304 -3.71 6.73 -14.20
CA PHE A 304 -5.09 6.70 -13.70
C PHE A 304 -5.32 5.53 -12.74
N PHE A 305 -4.76 4.36 -13.06
CA PHE A 305 -4.81 3.18 -12.19
C PHE A 305 -4.19 3.44 -10.82
N ASN A 306 -3.00 4.05 -10.77
CA ASN A 306 -2.31 4.35 -9.51
C ASN A 306 -3.09 5.35 -8.65
N ILE A 307 -3.69 6.40 -9.25
CA ILE A 307 -4.56 7.33 -8.52
C ILE A 307 -5.76 6.58 -7.96
N ALA A 308 -6.47 5.82 -8.80
CA ALA A 308 -7.65 5.06 -8.39
C ALA A 308 -7.32 4.05 -7.27
N LEU A 309 -6.19 3.36 -7.38
CA LEU A 309 -5.72 2.40 -6.38
C LEU A 309 -5.45 3.07 -5.02
N MET A 310 -4.74 4.21 -5.01
CA MET A 310 -4.45 4.92 -3.76
C MET A 310 -5.72 5.49 -3.12
N VAL A 311 -6.63 6.05 -3.92
CA VAL A 311 -7.93 6.52 -3.43
C VAL A 311 -8.75 5.36 -2.87
N PHE A 312 -8.77 4.22 -3.54
CA PHE A 312 -9.46 3.02 -3.09
C PHE A 312 -8.93 2.50 -1.76
N ILE A 313 -7.61 2.30 -1.64
CA ILE A 313 -6.96 1.80 -0.41
C ILE A 313 -7.26 2.76 0.75
N THR A 314 -7.07 4.07 0.55
CA THR A 314 -7.30 5.09 1.58
C THR A 314 -8.78 5.07 2.03
N THR A 315 -9.71 4.99 1.09
CA THR A 315 -11.14 4.95 1.41
C THR A 315 -11.52 3.70 2.18
N LEU A 316 -10.94 2.54 1.84
CA LEU A 316 -11.16 1.30 2.60
C LEU A 316 -10.66 1.41 4.04
N VAL A 317 -9.47 1.98 4.23
CA VAL A 317 -8.89 2.17 5.58
C VAL A 317 -9.76 3.11 6.40
N VAL A 318 -10.20 4.25 5.84
CA VAL A 318 -11.10 5.20 6.52
C VAL A 318 -12.44 4.55 6.87
N LYS A 319 -13.02 3.74 5.98
CA LYS A 319 -14.26 3.00 6.25
C LYS A 319 -14.11 1.95 7.35
N TYR A 320 -12.95 1.31 7.44
CA TYR A 320 -12.68 0.34 8.50
C TYR A 320 -12.50 1.03 9.86
N ASN A 321 -11.61 2.00 9.94
CA ASN A 321 -11.40 2.86 11.11
C ASN A 321 -10.51 4.05 10.71
N GLU A 322 -11.05 5.24 10.85
CA GLU A 322 -10.37 6.50 10.51
C GLU A 322 -9.06 6.73 11.26
N ALA A 323 -8.90 6.15 12.47
CA ALA A 323 -7.67 6.24 13.24
C ALA A 323 -6.44 5.62 12.52
N TYR A 324 -6.66 4.70 11.57
CA TYR A 324 -5.57 4.06 10.80
C TYR A 324 -5.18 4.82 9.54
N ILE A 325 -5.72 6.02 9.28
CA ILE A 325 -5.48 6.76 8.03
C ILE A 325 -3.99 6.97 7.71
N PHE A 326 -3.17 7.20 8.74
CA PHE A 326 -1.74 7.46 8.59
C PHE A 326 -0.90 6.20 8.26
N VAL A 327 -1.49 5.01 8.26
CA VAL A 327 -0.77 3.79 7.83
C VAL A 327 -0.67 3.71 6.30
N VAL A 328 -1.55 4.41 5.56
CA VAL A 328 -1.57 4.36 4.10
C VAL A 328 -0.34 5.04 3.52
N PRO A 329 0.53 4.32 2.79
CA PRO A 329 1.80 4.85 2.28
C PRO A 329 1.59 5.65 0.99
N LEU A 330 0.92 6.80 1.07
CA LEU A 330 0.58 7.59 -0.11
C LEU A 330 1.83 8.09 -0.88
N CYS A 331 2.98 8.20 -0.19
CA CYS A 331 4.26 8.54 -0.83
C CYS A 331 4.77 7.51 -1.85
N ILE A 332 4.20 6.29 -1.86
CA ILE A 332 4.46 5.32 -2.93
C ILE A 332 4.01 5.87 -4.30
N LEU A 333 2.92 6.65 -4.35
CA LEU A 333 2.42 7.22 -5.60
C LEU A 333 3.46 8.12 -6.30
N PRO A 334 4.00 9.19 -5.68
CA PRO A 334 5.01 10.01 -6.34
C PRO A 334 6.32 9.25 -6.58
N LEU A 335 6.69 8.26 -5.76
CA LEU A 335 7.84 7.39 -6.01
C LEU A 335 7.70 6.63 -7.32
N ILE A 336 6.57 5.95 -7.52
CA ILE A 336 6.27 5.16 -8.71
C ILE A 336 6.20 6.05 -9.94
N ILE A 337 5.43 7.15 -9.88
CA ILE A 337 5.31 8.05 -11.03
C ILE A 337 6.67 8.66 -11.42
N LYS A 338 7.50 9.03 -10.44
CA LYS A 338 8.84 9.55 -10.70
C LYS A 338 9.77 8.50 -11.32
N THR A 339 9.64 7.24 -10.92
CA THR A 339 10.48 6.14 -11.44
C THR A 339 10.27 5.89 -12.93
N PHE A 340 9.03 5.98 -13.39
CA PHE A 340 8.69 5.68 -14.79
C PHE A 340 8.60 6.90 -15.68
N PHE A 341 8.53 8.10 -15.09
CA PHE A 341 8.37 9.35 -15.83
C PHE A 341 9.34 10.43 -15.28
N ASP A 342 8.79 11.47 -14.67
CA ASP A 342 9.58 12.58 -14.15
C ASP A 342 9.02 13.19 -12.86
N ALA A 343 9.84 14.00 -12.19
CA ALA A 343 9.50 14.64 -10.93
C ALA A 343 8.30 15.62 -11.02
N ARG A 344 8.13 16.31 -12.18
CA ARG A 344 7.05 17.29 -12.36
C ARG A 344 5.70 16.60 -12.45
N LEU A 345 5.64 15.52 -13.23
CA LEU A 345 4.42 14.71 -13.33
C LEU A 345 4.11 14.04 -11.99
N ALA A 346 5.14 13.51 -11.31
CA ALA A 346 4.96 12.87 -10.00
C ALA A 346 4.36 13.83 -8.97
N LEU A 347 4.85 15.07 -8.89
CA LEU A 347 4.28 16.08 -8.01
C LEU A 347 2.84 16.41 -8.39
N PHE A 348 2.58 16.63 -9.68
CA PHE A 348 1.25 16.98 -10.14
C PHE A 348 0.21 15.90 -9.84
N VAL A 349 0.54 14.63 -10.15
CA VAL A 349 -0.32 13.47 -9.86
C VAL A 349 -0.55 13.31 -8.37
N HIS A 350 0.50 13.48 -7.55
CA HIS A 350 0.40 13.37 -6.10
C HIS A 350 -0.52 14.42 -5.51
N VAL A 351 -0.35 15.70 -5.88
CA VAL A 351 -1.21 16.80 -5.40
C VAL A 351 -2.67 16.56 -5.79
N LEU A 352 -2.94 16.14 -7.03
CA LEU A 352 -4.31 15.85 -7.45
C LEU A 352 -4.92 14.67 -6.69
N ALA A 353 -4.16 13.62 -6.42
CA ALA A 353 -4.62 12.48 -5.61
C ALA A 353 -4.94 12.92 -4.17
N VAL A 354 -4.07 13.74 -3.56
CA VAL A 354 -4.28 14.29 -2.21
C VAL A 354 -5.54 15.16 -2.15
N LEU A 355 -5.79 15.99 -3.18
CA LEU A 355 -7.01 16.80 -3.25
C LEU A 355 -8.28 15.94 -3.33
N ILE A 356 -8.25 14.84 -4.10
CA ILE A 356 -9.36 13.87 -4.16
C ILE A 356 -9.58 13.23 -2.78
N LEU A 357 -8.51 12.83 -2.11
CA LEU A 357 -8.57 12.21 -0.79
C LEU A 357 -9.08 13.16 0.30
N GLY A 358 -8.89 14.47 0.15
CA GLY A 358 -9.43 15.49 1.05
C GLY A 358 -10.95 15.43 1.21
N PHE A 359 -11.69 14.82 0.28
CA PHE A 359 -13.14 14.58 0.41
C PHE A 359 -13.49 13.36 1.25
N VAL A 360 -12.53 12.48 1.53
CA VAL A 360 -12.77 11.19 2.18
C VAL A 360 -12.26 11.17 3.61
N VAL A 361 -11.16 11.88 3.87
CA VAL A 361 -10.44 11.80 5.14
C VAL A 361 -11.00 12.75 6.18
N PRO A 362 -11.02 12.36 7.47
CA PRO A 362 -11.27 13.28 8.57
C PRO A 362 -10.09 14.25 8.70
N ASN A 363 -10.32 15.43 9.29
CA ASN A 363 -9.29 16.48 9.45
C ASN A 363 -8.54 16.76 8.15
N SER A 364 -9.31 17.01 7.09
CA SER A 364 -8.82 17.11 5.70
C SER A 364 -7.63 18.06 5.55
N TYR A 365 -7.63 19.21 6.25
CA TYR A 365 -6.56 20.19 6.16
C TYR A 365 -5.21 19.62 6.67
N GLU A 366 -5.20 19.02 7.85
CA GLU A 366 -4.01 18.41 8.44
C GLU A 366 -3.47 17.30 7.53
N TYR A 367 -4.35 16.41 7.08
CA TYR A 367 -3.98 15.32 6.18
C TYR A 367 -3.39 15.83 4.86
N ILE A 368 -4.06 16.79 4.19
CA ILE A 368 -3.60 17.37 2.93
C ILE A 368 -2.23 18.01 3.10
N PHE A 369 -2.05 18.79 4.17
CA PHE A 369 -0.77 19.45 4.47
C PHE A 369 0.35 18.43 4.65
N LEU A 370 0.15 17.43 5.50
CA LEU A 370 1.15 16.37 5.76
C LEU A 370 1.50 15.60 4.49
N GLN A 371 0.51 15.20 3.69
CA GLN A 371 0.73 14.44 2.47
C GLN A 371 1.45 15.25 1.39
N ILE A 372 1.11 16.52 1.22
CA ILE A 372 1.79 17.38 0.23
C ILE A 372 3.26 17.58 0.62
N ILE A 373 3.56 17.91 1.87
CA ILE A 373 4.94 18.10 2.32
C ILE A 373 5.74 16.80 2.22
N ALA A 374 5.18 15.68 2.66
CA ALA A 374 5.83 14.38 2.55
C ALA A 374 6.08 13.99 1.08
N GLY A 375 5.12 14.26 0.18
CA GLY A 375 5.27 14.02 -1.25
C GLY A 375 6.36 14.87 -1.90
N ILE A 376 6.47 16.15 -1.52
CA ILE A 376 7.54 17.04 -1.96
C ILE A 376 8.90 16.50 -1.50
N VAL A 377 9.04 16.17 -0.20
CA VAL A 377 10.26 15.57 0.34
C VAL A 377 10.62 14.28 -0.38
N THR A 378 9.64 13.42 -0.62
CA THR A 378 9.81 12.20 -1.42
C THR A 378 10.44 12.48 -2.78
N ILE A 379 9.91 13.46 -3.50
CA ILE A 379 10.38 13.81 -4.84
C ILE A 379 11.79 14.42 -4.80
N LEU A 380 12.08 15.25 -3.81
CA LEU A 380 13.39 15.92 -3.68
C LEU A 380 14.50 14.95 -3.25
N THR A 381 14.21 14.03 -2.35
CA THR A 381 15.22 13.16 -1.74
C THR A 381 15.54 11.93 -2.58
N VAL A 382 14.58 11.41 -3.35
CA VAL A 382 14.78 10.25 -4.21
C VAL A 382 15.36 10.70 -5.56
N SER A 383 16.66 10.84 -5.64
CA SER A 383 17.36 11.17 -6.91
C SER A 383 17.71 9.93 -7.75
N GLN A 384 18.01 8.81 -7.10
CA GLN A 384 18.47 7.57 -7.74
C GLN A 384 17.93 6.34 -7.00
N LEU A 385 16.78 5.81 -7.43
CA LEU A 385 16.13 4.65 -6.81
C LEU A 385 16.92 3.34 -6.94
N TYR A 386 17.82 3.24 -7.90
CA TYR A 386 18.68 2.06 -8.07
C TYR A 386 19.70 1.90 -6.93
N LYS A 387 20.03 2.97 -6.20
CA LYS A 387 20.86 2.87 -5.00
C LYS A 387 19.98 2.55 -3.79
N ARG A 388 19.99 1.31 -3.32
CA ARG A 388 19.17 0.84 -2.19
C ARG A 388 19.28 1.74 -0.95
N ALA A 389 20.49 2.22 -0.63
CA ALA A 389 20.70 3.13 0.49
C ALA A 389 19.88 4.42 0.39
N ASN A 390 19.73 4.98 -0.80
CA ASN A 390 18.98 6.22 -1.00
C ASN A 390 17.49 6.04 -0.67
N LEU A 391 16.91 4.88 -0.97
CA LEU A 391 15.52 4.59 -0.62
C LEU A 391 15.33 4.58 0.91
N PHE A 392 16.21 3.89 1.66
CA PHE A 392 16.12 3.87 3.13
C PHE A 392 16.27 5.26 3.73
N ILE A 393 17.23 6.05 3.26
CA ILE A 393 17.43 7.43 3.71
C ILE A 393 16.19 8.28 3.43
N SER A 394 15.64 8.19 2.21
CA SER A 394 14.45 8.94 1.82
C SER A 394 13.22 8.55 2.63
N VAL A 395 13.00 7.25 2.85
CA VAL A 395 11.90 6.77 3.69
C VAL A 395 12.06 7.24 5.14
N GLY A 396 13.29 7.22 5.67
CA GLY A 396 13.56 7.78 7.00
C GLY A 396 13.22 9.28 7.09
N GLN A 397 13.58 10.07 6.06
CA GLN A 397 13.25 11.50 5.99
C GLN A 397 11.75 11.73 5.86
N ILE A 398 11.03 10.96 5.03
CA ILE A 398 9.57 11.02 4.89
C ILE A 398 8.90 10.74 6.24
N THR A 399 9.31 9.67 6.92
CA THR A 399 8.76 9.29 8.23
C THR A 399 9.01 10.38 9.27
N LEU A 400 10.22 10.96 9.29
CA LEU A 400 10.57 12.06 10.17
C LEU A 400 9.67 13.29 9.92
N ILE A 401 9.46 13.67 8.67
CA ILE A 401 8.59 14.81 8.29
C ILE A 401 7.15 14.57 8.75
N TYR A 402 6.60 13.35 8.57
CA TYR A 402 5.28 13.02 9.09
C TYR A 402 5.21 13.21 10.60
N MET A 403 6.19 12.69 11.36
CA MET A 403 6.22 12.78 12.80
C MET A 403 6.33 14.23 13.27
N VAL A 404 7.25 15.02 12.70
CA VAL A 404 7.44 16.44 13.05
C VAL A 404 6.19 17.25 12.73
N GLY A 405 5.61 17.05 11.54
CA GLY A 405 4.39 17.73 11.12
C GLY A 405 3.21 17.40 12.02
N TYR A 406 3.01 16.12 12.36
CA TYR A 406 1.97 15.66 13.28
C TYR A 406 2.13 16.29 14.69
N LEU A 407 3.36 16.27 15.24
CA LEU A 407 3.63 16.91 16.54
C LEU A 407 3.38 18.41 16.51
N ALA A 408 3.68 19.09 15.40
CA ALA A 408 3.36 20.50 15.23
C ALA A 408 1.85 20.75 15.23
N PHE A 409 1.05 19.96 14.49
CA PHE A 409 -0.40 20.05 14.51
C PHE A 409 -0.97 19.73 15.90
N HIS A 410 -0.47 18.66 16.54
CA HIS A 410 -0.87 18.33 17.91
C HIS A 410 -0.63 19.49 18.89
N THR A 411 0.54 20.13 18.79
CA THR A 411 0.86 21.30 19.63
C THR A 411 -0.06 22.50 19.36
N ILE A 412 -0.42 22.72 18.09
CA ILE A 412 -1.37 23.78 17.70
C ILE A 412 -2.78 23.49 18.25
N HIS A 413 -3.19 22.20 18.27
CA HIS A 413 -4.52 21.79 18.70
C HIS A 413 -4.67 21.74 20.22
N GLU A 414 -3.69 21.17 20.93
CA GLU A 414 -3.75 20.91 22.37
C GLU A 414 -3.03 21.98 23.22
N GLY A 415 -2.23 22.85 22.60
CA GLY A 415 -1.44 23.86 23.31
C GLY A 415 -0.31 23.27 24.16
N ASN A 416 -0.09 21.97 24.14
CA ASN A 416 0.93 21.27 24.93
C ASN A 416 1.31 19.93 24.27
N LEU A 417 2.39 19.29 24.78
CA LEU A 417 2.89 17.99 24.33
C LEU A 417 2.56 16.85 25.30
N LYS A 418 1.61 17.01 26.24
CA LYS A 418 1.40 16.00 27.29
C LYS A 418 0.56 14.80 26.85
N ASN A 419 -0.33 14.97 25.90
CA ASN A 419 -1.29 13.93 25.48
C ASN A 419 -1.01 13.42 24.07
N ILE A 420 0.27 13.23 23.72
CA ILE A 420 0.67 12.71 22.41
C ILE A 420 0.09 11.31 22.22
N GLU A 421 -0.59 11.10 21.10
CA GLU A 421 -1.06 9.79 20.70
C GLU A 421 0.10 8.97 20.11
N TRP A 422 0.78 8.21 20.94
CA TRP A 422 1.90 7.34 20.54
C TRP A 422 1.50 6.35 19.45
N PHE A 423 0.22 5.99 19.41
CA PHE A 423 -0.34 5.12 18.38
C PHE A 423 -0.19 5.74 16.98
N ALA A 424 -0.49 7.03 16.81
CA ALA A 424 -0.33 7.73 15.53
C ALA A 424 1.14 7.74 15.07
N LEU A 425 2.10 7.97 16.00
CA LEU A 425 3.53 7.88 15.68
C LEU A 425 3.94 6.48 15.23
N GLY A 426 3.37 5.44 15.84
CA GLY A 426 3.55 4.05 15.42
C GLY A 426 3.03 3.79 13.99
N LEU A 427 1.91 4.42 13.61
CA LEU A 427 1.37 4.31 12.25
C LEU A 427 2.28 4.97 11.20
N PHE A 428 2.94 6.08 11.51
CA PHE A 428 3.93 6.68 10.60
C PHE A 428 5.18 5.82 10.43
N LEU A 429 5.64 5.13 11.47
CA LEU A 429 6.71 4.13 11.33
C LEU A 429 6.28 2.98 10.42
N LEU A 430 5.09 2.46 10.62
CA LEU A 430 4.54 1.39 9.78
C LEU A 430 4.36 1.87 8.33
N ASN A 431 3.88 3.08 8.11
CA ASN A 431 3.80 3.73 6.79
C ASN A 431 5.17 3.73 6.08
N GLY A 432 6.22 4.17 6.79
CA GLY A 432 7.59 4.13 6.27
C GLY A 432 8.02 2.70 5.89
N MET A 433 7.77 1.72 6.74
CA MET A 433 8.09 0.31 6.45
C MET A 433 7.35 -0.20 5.20
N ILE A 434 6.07 0.12 5.06
CA ILE A 434 5.28 -0.27 3.88
C ILE A 434 5.79 0.47 2.64
N THR A 435 6.23 1.72 2.75
CA THR A 435 6.80 2.49 1.64
C THR A 435 8.04 1.81 1.03
N LEU A 436 8.82 1.05 1.81
CA LEU A 436 9.95 0.26 1.29
C LEU A 436 9.53 -0.82 0.29
N PHE A 437 8.28 -1.27 0.32
CA PHE A 437 7.74 -2.22 -0.68
C PHE A 437 7.57 -1.61 -2.08
N VAL A 438 7.93 -0.34 -2.28
CA VAL A 438 7.92 0.28 -3.61
C VAL A 438 8.83 -0.46 -4.61
N GLN A 439 9.97 -1.03 -4.17
CA GLN A 439 10.88 -1.75 -5.08
C GLN A 439 10.26 -2.99 -5.72
N PRO A 440 9.74 -3.98 -5.00
CA PRO A 440 9.04 -5.09 -5.63
C PRO A 440 7.81 -4.64 -6.43
N LEU A 441 7.16 -3.55 -6.03
CA LEU A 441 6.02 -3.00 -6.77
C LEU A 441 6.45 -2.42 -8.13
N ILE A 442 7.61 -1.76 -8.23
CA ILE A 442 8.19 -1.30 -9.49
C ILE A 442 8.37 -2.48 -10.45
N TYR A 443 8.97 -3.59 -10.00
CA TYR A 443 9.15 -4.79 -10.81
C TYR A 443 7.81 -5.35 -11.32
N ILE A 444 6.79 -5.43 -10.45
CA ILE A 444 5.45 -5.88 -10.84
C ILE A 444 4.86 -4.98 -11.92
N TYR A 445 5.00 -3.67 -11.77
CA TYR A 445 4.49 -2.70 -12.73
C TYR A 445 5.21 -2.73 -14.07
N GLU A 446 6.52 -2.98 -14.08
CA GLU A 446 7.26 -3.21 -15.33
C GLU A 446 6.70 -4.40 -16.11
N LYS A 447 6.39 -5.49 -15.41
CA LYS A 447 5.84 -6.69 -16.06
C LYS A 447 4.39 -6.52 -16.53
N ILE A 448 3.55 -5.82 -15.77
CA ILE A 448 2.14 -5.62 -16.11
C ILE A 448 1.97 -4.58 -17.23
N PHE A 449 2.69 -3.47 -17.14
CA PHE A 449 2.50 -2.32 -18.04
C PHE A 449 3.56 -2.22 -19.13
N GLY A 450 4.57 -3.09 -19.15
CA GLY A 450 5.67 -3.04 -20.13
C GLY A 450 6.49 -1.74 -20.03
N LEU A 451 6.53 -1.12 -18.85
CA LEU A 451 7.32 0.08 -18.59
C LEU A 451 8.76 -0.32 -18.22
N VAL A 452 9.67 0.62 -18.34
CA VAL A 452 11.09 0.40 -18.02
C VAL A 452 11.52 1.42 -16.98
N SER A 453 12.08 0.94 -15.87
CA SER A 453 12.68 1.78 -14.83
C SER A 453 14.19 1.90 -14.99
N ASP A 454 14.76 2.90 -14.32
CA ASP A 454 16.23 3.03 -14.24
C ASP A 454 16.91 1.83 -13.57
N VAL A 455 16.17 1.08 -12.73
CA VAL A 455 16.68 -0.15 -12.08
C VAL A 455 16.87 -1.24 -13.12
N SER A 456 15.85 -1.50 -13.94
CA SER A 456 15.95 -2.47 -15.04
C SER A 456 16.97 -2.08 -16.09
N LEU A 457 17.10 -0.77 -16.40
CA LEU A 457 18.17 -0.30 -17.30
C LEU A 457 19.55 -0.57 -16.72
N LEU A 458 19.74 -0.40 -15.42
CA LEU A 458 21.02 -0.71 -14.77
C LEU A 458 21.34 -2.22 -14.84
N GLU A 459 20.37 -3.08 -14.60
CA GLU A 459 20.52 -4.53 -14.73
C GLU A 459 20.88 -4.93 -16.17
N LEU A 460 20.23 -4.32 -17.17
CA LEU A 460 20.51 -4.55 -18.58
C LEU A 460 21.87 -3.99 -19.02
N SER A 461 22.41 -2.98 -18.30
CA SER A 461 23.73 -2.43 -18.58
C SER A 461 24.89 -3.32 -18.08
N ASP A 462 24.59 -4.36 -17.31
CA ASP A 462 25.60 -5.32 -16.85
C ASP A 462 26.08 -6.18 -18.02
N THR A 463 27.34 -5.98 -18.39
CA THR A 463 28.02 -6.74 -19.46
C THR A 463 28.16 -8.23 -19.16
N ASN A 464 27.93 -8.64 -17.90
CA ASN A 464 27.88 -10.03 -17.50
C ASN A 464 26.49 -10.69 -17.71
N SER A 465 25.51 -9.95 -18.23
CA SER A 465 24.20 -10.52 -18.59
C SER A 465 24.35 -11.65 -19.62
N SER A 466 23.44 -12.62 -19.59
CA SER A 466 23.52 -13.82 -20.44
C SER A 466 23.62 -13.49 -21.93
N LEU A 467 22.82 -12.52 -22.40
CA LEU A 467 22.76 -12.12 -23.81
C LEU A 467 24.01 -11.35 -24.26
N LEU A 468 24.56 -10.46 -23.43
CA LEU A 468 25.79 -9.74 -23.74
C LEU A 468 27.02 -10.68 -23.70
N LYS A 469 27.04 -11.68 -22.81
CA LYS A 469 28.05 -12.75 -22.86
C LYS A 469 27.94 -13.58 -24.12
N GLU A 470 26.72 -13.91 -24.57
CA GLU A 470 26.52 -14.61 -25.83
C GLU A 470 27.04 -13.77 -27.01
N LEU A 471 26.73 -12.47 -27.04
CA LEU A 471 27.27 -11.52 -28.02
C LEU A 471 28.80 -11.49 -28.01
N SER A 472 29.38 -11.39 -26.81
CA SER A 472 30.87 -11.37 -26.66
C SER A 472 31.53 -12.65 -27.15
N ASN A 473 30.86 -13.82 -27.01
CA ASN A 473 31.40 -15.11 -27.45
C ASN A 473 31.21 -15.35 -28.96
N LYS A 474 30.05 -15.01 -29.51
CA LYS A 474 29.73 -15.26 -30.93
C LYS A 474 30.23 -14.17 -31.86
N ALA A 475 30.22 -12.91 -31.43
CA ALA A 475 30.58 -11.75 -32.22
C ALA A 475 31.41 -10.75 -31.37
N PRO A 476 32.64 -11.12 -30.99
CA PRO A 476 33.48 -10.31 -30.08
C PRO A 476 33.78 -8.91 -30.63
N GLY A 477 34.00 -8.77 -31.94
CA GLY A 477 34.19 -7.45 -32.56
C GLY A 477 32.95 -6.54 -32.43
N THR A 478 31.76 -7.12 -32.65
CA THR A 478 30.49 -6.39 -32.46
C THR A 478 30.27 -6.01 -30.99
N PHE A 479 30.63 -6.87 -30.04
CA PHE A 479 30.55 -6.54 -28.61
C PHE A 479 31.49 -5.35 -28.27
N HIS A 480 32.72 -5.35 -28.75
CA HIS A 480 33.63 -4.23 -28.53
C HIS A 480 33.14 -2.93 -29.19
N HIS A 481 32.61 -3.01 -30.42
CA HIS A 481 31.96 -1.91 -31.10
C HIS A 481 30.80 -1.33 -30.25
N SER A 482 29.87 -2.17 -29.83
CA SER A 482 28.72 -1.75 -29.00
C SER A 482 29.17 -1.09 -27.69
N MET A 483 30.25 -1.55 -27.07
CA MET A 483 30.83 -0.91 -25.88
C MET A 483 31.38 0.49 -26.17
N GLN A 484 32.08 0.68 -27.29
CA GLN A 484 32.60 2.00 -27.70
C GLN A 484 31.46 2.97 -28.05
N VAL A 485 30.46 2.49 -28.82
CA VAL A 485 29.27 3.26 -29.16
C VAL A 485 28.52 3.65 -27.87
N SER A 486 28.38 2.72 -26.90
CA SER A 486 27.71 3.02 -25.65
C SER A 486 28.38 4.13 -24.84
N ASN A 487 29.70 4.14 -24.77
CA ASN A 487 30.46 5.16 -24.07
C ASN A 487 30.36 6.55 -24.76
N LEU A 488 30.33 6.55 -26.08
CA LEU A 488 30.22 7.77 -26.89
C LEU A 488 28.79 8.34 -26.78
N ALA A 489 27.79 7.50 -26.95
CA ALA A 489 26.37 7.88 -26.92
C ALA A 489 25.94 8.32 -25.52
N GLU A 490 26.36 7.61 -24.45
CA GLU A 490 26.08 8.00 -23.07
C GLU A 490 26.62 9.39 -22.73
N ALA A 491 27.83 9.70 -23.14
CA ALA A 491 28.44 11.02 -22.92
C ALA A 491 27.66 12.12 -23.66
N ALA A 492 27.24 11.88 -24.91
CA ALA A 492 26.42 12.79 -25.69
C ALA A 492 25.04 13.01 -25.07
N ALA A 493 24.41 11.94 -24.60
CA ALA A 493 23.11 12.00 -23.93
C ALA A 493 23.16 12.83 -22.63
N ASN A 494 24.21 12.64 -21.83
CA ASN A 494 24.42 13.42 -20.60
C ASN A 494 24.56 14.93 -20.88
N GLU A 495 25.26 15.32 -21.95
CA GLU A 495 25.46 16.73 -22.31
C GLU A 495 24.16 17.45 -22.65
N ILE A 496 23.22 16.79 -23.31
CA ILE A 496 21.94 17.39 -23.70
C ILE A 496 20.78 17.07 -22.77
N GLY A 497 21.05 16.38 -21.65
CA GLY A 497 20.04 16.01 -20.66
C GLY A 497 19.02 14.96 -21.16
N ALA A 498 19.41 14.12 -22.12
CA ALA A 498 18.67 12.94 -22.54
C ALA A 498 18.89 11.77 -21.53
N ASN A 499 18.09 10.71 -21.62
CA ASN A 499 18.25 9.55 -20.74
C ASN A 499 19.52 8.74 -21.10
N SER A 500 20.63 9.07 -20.44
CA SER A 500 21.94 8.49 -20.72
C SER A 500 21.99 6.98 -20.44
N MET A 501 21.29 6.49 -19.40
CA MET A 501 21.24 5.05 -19.09
C MET A 501 20.49 4.28 -20.17
N LEU A 502 19.39 4.83 -20.66
CA LEU A 502 18.61 4.23 -21.75
C LEU A 502 19.43 4.19 -23.05
N VAL A 503 20.15 5.27 -23.37
CA VAL A 503 21.05 5.33 -24.53
C VAL A 503 22.18 4.32 -24.40
N ARG A 504 22.79 4.21 -23.22
CA ARG A 504 23.84 3.23 -22.94
C ARG A 504 23.35 1.80 -23.18
N VAL A 505 22.20 1.45 -22.61
CA VAL A 505 21.59 0.12 -22.78
C VAL A 505 21.22 -0.10 -24.25
N GLY A 506 20.56 0.86 -24.89
CA GLY A 506 20.22 0.80 -26.30
C GLY A 506 21.46 0.51 -27.19
N ALA A 507 22.57 1.20 -26.90
CA ALA A 507 23.82 1.01 -27.61
C ALA A 507 24.47 -0.36 -27.36
N LEU A 508 24.35 -0.94 -26.14
CA LEU A 508 24.89 -2.28 -25.86
C LEU A 508 24.18 -3.39 -26.65
N TYR A 509 22.90 -3.19 -26.96
CA TYR A 509 22.06 -4.22 -27.60
C TYR A 509 21.71 -3.94 -29.07
N HIS A 510 22.07 -2.76 -29.63
CA HIS A 510 21.59 -2.37 -30.96
C HIS A 510 21.94 -3.36 -32.06
N ASP A 511 23.09 -4.00 -31.95
CA ASP A 511 23.72 -4.88 -32.94
C ASP A 511 23.68 -6.37 -32.60
N ILE A 512 22.85 -6.80 -31.64
CA ILE A 512 22.80 -8.22 -31.22
C ILE A 512 22.42 -9.18 -32.35
N GLY A 513 21.77 -8.70 -33.40
CA GLY A 513 21.38 -9.51 -34.57
C GLY A 513 22.56 -9.96 -35.42
N LYS A 514 23.72 -9.31 -35.29
CA LYS A 514 24.97 -9.73 -35.97
C LYS A 514 25.47 -11.10 -35.48
N MET A 515 24.97 -11.60 -34.34
CA MET A 515 25.30 -12.95 -33.84
C MET A 515 24.86 -14.08 -34.77
N GLU A 516 23.87 -13.87 -35.65
CA GLU A 516 23.40 -14.91 -36.58
C GLU A 516 24.42 -15.15 -37.70
N ASN A 517 25.09 -14.11 -38.21
CA ASN A 517 26.05 -14.21 -39.29
C ASN A 517 27.31 -13.35 -38.98
N PRO A 518 28.09 -13.64 -37.91
CA PRO A 518 29.10 -12.72 -37.41
C PRO A 518 30.22 -12.46 -38.42
N THR A 519 30.64 -13.43 -39.21
CA THR A 519 31.73 -13.32 -40.17
C THR A 519 31.44 -12.40 -41.36
N PHE A 520 30.19 -12.07 -41.63
CA PHE A 520 29.78 -11.11 -42.65
C PHE A 520 30.00 -9.66 -42.20
N PHE A 521 30.30 -9.40 -40.93
CA PHE A 521 30.58 -8.05 -40.40
C PHE A 521 32.06 -7.89 -40.17
N THR A 522 32.65 -6.84 -40.76
CA THR A 522 34.10 -6.62 -40.83
C THR A 522 34.78 -6.64 -39.47
N GLU A 523 34.15 -6.16 -38.44
CA GLU A 523 34.66 -6.13 -37.06
C GLU A 523 34.87 -7.53 -36.45
N ASN A 524 34.22 -8.56 -36.99
CA ASN A 524 34.34 -9.97 -36.51
C ASN A 524 35.19 -10.83 -37.44
N GLN A 525 35.69 -10.29 -38.57
CA GLN A 525 36.51 -11.06 -39.48
C GLN A 525 37.93 -11.22 -38.89
N ILE A 526 38.32 -12.47 -38.67
CA ILE A 526 39.63 -12.84 -38.12
C ILE A 526 40.62 -13.24 -39.26
N THR A 527 40.07 -13.64 -40.40
CA THR A 527 40.83 -14.12 -41.55
C THR A 527 40.70 -13.11 -42.70
N ASN A 528 41.67 -13.14 -43.64
CA ASN A 528 41.63 -12.32 -44.87
C ASN A 528 40.60 -12.80 -45.89
N VAL A 529 39.70 -13.74 -45.54
CA VAL A 529 38.64 -14.24 -46.39
C VAL A 529 37.37 -13.43 -46.08
N ASN A 530 36.88 -12.72 -47.10
CA ASN A 530 35.65 -11.99 -47.00
C ASN A 530 34.45 -12.81 -47.53
N PRO A 531 33.51 -13.27 -46.68
CA PRO A 531 32.37 -14.07 -47.14
C PRO A 531 31.50 -13.36 -48.18
N HIS A 532 31.54 -12.05 -48.26
CA HIS A 532 30.83 -11.25 -49.27
C HIS A 532 31.35 -11.43 -50.70
N ASP A 533 32.52 -12.02 -50.87
CA ASP A 533 33.09 -12.29 -52.19
C ASP A 533 32.47 -13.53 -52.85
N GLU A 534 31.82 -14.41 -52.04
CA GLU A 534 31.16 -15.65 -52.50
C GLU A 534 29.68 -15.43 -52.82
N VAL A 535 29.11 -14.27 -52.51
CA VAL A 535 27.67 -13.96 -52.66
C VAL A 535 27.46 -12.70 -53.51
N SER A 536 26.27 -12.56 -54.09
CA SER A 536 25.93 -11.36 -54.88
C SER A 536 25.86 -10.09 -54.01
N SER A 537 26.03 -8.91 -54.62
CA SER A 537 25.91 -7.63 -53.90
C SER A 537 24.53 -7.43 -53.25
N LYS A 538 23.47 -7.93 -53.92
CA LYS A 538 22.11 -7.87 -53.40
C LYS A 538 21.91 -8.78 -52.19
N GLU A 539 22.46 -9.97 -52.23
CA GLU A 539 22.41 -10.93 -51.12
C GLU A 539 23.28 -10.47 -49.93
N SER A 540 24.44 -9.88 -50.20
CA SER A 540 25.31 -9.22 -49.22
C SER A 540 24.56 -8.08 -48.47
N ALA A 541 23.87 -7.22 -49.22
CA ALA A 541 23.08 -6.13 -48.67
C ALA A 541 21.92 -6.66 -47.79
N LYS A 542 21.27 -7.72 -48.25
CA LYS A 542 20.19 -8.36 -47.50
C LYS A 542 20.70 -8.91 -46.15
N ILE A 543 21.81 -9.66 -46.13
CA ILE A 543 22.41 -10.20 -44.90
C ILE A 543 22.72 -9.06 -43.92
N ILE A 544 23.26 -7.93 -44.41
CA ILE A 544 23.55 -6.77 -43.58
C ILE A 544 22.27 -6.13 -43.06
N ILE A 545 21.21 -5.96 -43.88
CA ILE A 545 19.94 -5.39 -43.46
C ILE A 545 19.23 -6.30 -42.46
N ASP A 546 19.27 -7.60 -42.68
CA ASP A 546 18.58 -8.60 -41.86
C ASP A 546 19.07 -8.65 -40.39
N HIS A 547 20.29 -8.11 -40.06
CA HIS A 547 20.70 -8.08 -38.67
C HIS A 547 19.76 -7.26 -37.78
N VAL A 548 19.09 -6.22 -38.33
CA VAL A 548 18.08 -5.45 -37.61
C VAL A 548 16.88 -6.32 -37.24
N ILE A 549 16.40 -7.11 -38.22
CA ILE A 549 15.25 -8.00 -38.03
C ILE A 549 15.61 -9.12 -37.03
N ASN A 550 16.74 -9.79 -37.25
CA ASN A 550 17.27 -10.83 -36.37
C ASN A 550 17.48 -10.29 -34.94
N GLY A 551 18.00 -9.06 -34.84
CA GLY A 551 18.18 -8.37 -33.55
C GLY A 551 16.88 -8.16 -32.80
N ILE A 552 15.81 -7.75 -33.47
CA ILE A 552 14.47 -7.61 -32.88
C ILE A 552 13.94 -8.96 -32.42
N GLU A 553 14.11 -10.04 -33.21
CA GLU A 553 13.69 -11.38 -32.84
C GLU A 553 14.44 -11.92 -31.61
N ILE A 554 15.76 -11.78 -31.58
CA ILE A 554 16.60 -12.15 -30.43
C ILE A 554 16.20 -11.35 -29.18
N ALA A 555 15.98 -10.05 -29.32
CA ALA A 555 15.57 -9.18 -28.23
C ALA A 555 14.22 -9.60 -27.62
N ARG A 556 13.22 -9.89 -28.47
CA ARG A 556 11.92 -10.39 -28.04
C ARG A 556 12.00 -11.75 -27.34
N LYS A 557 12.78 -12.68 -27.90
CA LYS A 557 13.02 -14.00 -27.29
C LYS A 557 13.64 -13.90 -25.89
N ASN A 558 14.48 -12.90 -25.68
CA ASN A 558 15.12 -12.63 -24.38
C ASN A 558 14.34 -11.64 -23.52
N ASN A 559 13.09 -11.31 -23.87
CA ASN A 559 12.22 -10.41 -23.14
C ASN A 559 12.82 -9.03 -22.86
N LEU A 560 13.63 -8.49 -23.79
CA LEU A 560 14.10 -7.12 -23.69
C LEU A 560 12.92 -6.14 -23.81
N PRO A 561 12.94 -5.04 -23.06
CA PRO A 561 11.89 -4.03 -23.13
C PRO A 561 11.78 -3.41 -24.54
N ASP A 562 10.55 -3.08 -24.97
CA ASP A 562 10.30 -2.46 -26.27
C ASP A 562 11.13 -1.20 -26.52
N ARG A 563 11.37 -0.40 -25.45
CA ARG A 563 12.22 0.78 -25.52
C ARG A 563 13.68 0.48 -25.91
N VAL A 564 14.20 -0.69 -25.55
CA VAL A 564 15.52 -1.16 -25.97
C VAL A 564 15.46 -1.69 -27.41
N ILE A 565 14.37 -2.39 -27.76
CA ILE A 565 14.13 -2.84 -29.13
C ILE A 565 13.99 -1.67 -30.11
N ASP A 566 13.51 -0.51 -29.66
CA ASP A 566 13.44 0.72 -30.44
C ASP A 566 14.81 1.16 -30.98
N PHE A 567 15.88 0.97 -30.23
CA PHE A 567 17.24 1.25 -30.66
C PHE A 567 17.69 0.26 -31.76
N ILE A 568 17.39 -1.03 -31.58
CA ILE A 568 17.74 -2.06 -32.58
C ILE A 568 17.08 -1.74 -33.94
N ARG A 569 15.79 -1.39 -33.94
CA ARG A 569 15.04 -1.16 -35.19
C ARG A 569 15.33 0.17 -35.88
N SER A 570 15.85 1.19 -35.16
CA SER A 570 15.95 2.56 -35.67
C SER A 570 17.37 3.08 -35.88
N HIS A 571 18.41 2.36 -35.42
CA HIS A 571 19.78 2.88 -35.45
C HIS A 571 20.36 3.13 -36.86
N HIS A 572 19.82 2.44 -37.87
CA HIS A 572 20.16 2.72 -39.27
C HIS A 572 19.10 3.54 -40.00
N GLY A 573 17.91 3.80 -39.38
CA GLY A 573 16.82 4.53 -40.03
C GLY A 573 16.48 3.97 -41.39
N THR A 574 16.51 4.82 -42.42
CA THR A 574 16.28 4.47 -43.84
C THR A 574 17.52 4.65 -44.69
N THR A 575 18.71 4.54 -44.09
CA THR A 575 19.97 4.66 -44.82
C THR A 575 20.17 3.53 -45.82
N THR A 576 21.07 3.73 -46.78
CA THR A 576 21.39 2.74 -47.81
C THR A 576 22.70 2.01 -47.48
N VAL A 577 22.77 0.73 -47.73
CA VAL A 577 24.00 -0.07 -47.69
C VAL A 577 24.81 0.29 -48.93
N TYR A 578 25.45 1.49 -48.85
CA TYR A 578 25.98 2.23 -50.01
C TYR A 578 27.07 1.49 -50.77
N TYR A 579 27.94 0.74 -50.10
CA TYR A 579 29.03 0.00 -50.73
C TYR A 579 28.46 -1.05 -51.72
N PHE A 580 27.55 -1.88 -51.29
CA PHE A 580 26.96 -2.90 -52.15
C PHE A 580 26.02 -2.33 -53.22
N TYR A 581 25.35 -1.22 -52.93
CA TYR A 581 24.56 -0.50 -53.92
C TYR A 581 25.45 0.00 -55.08
N LYS A 582 26.61 0.63 -54.74
CA LYS A 582 27.59 1.09 -55.76
C LYS A 582 28.24 -0.06 -56.52
N LYS A 583 28.57 -1.17 -55.84
CA LYS A 583 29.12 -2.36 -56.48
C LYS A 583 28.12 -2.97 -57.47
N GLN A 584 26.82 -2.96 -57.17
CA GLN A 584 25.75 -3.43 -58.07
C GLN A 584 25.53 -2.47 -59.25
N GLN A 585 25.55 -1.14 -59.02
CA GLN A 585 25.47 -0.15 -60.07
C GLN A 585 26.60 -0.24 -61.10
N ALA A 586 27.75 -0.75 -60.75
CA ALA A 586 28.85 -0.97 -61.68
C ALA A 586 28.61 -2.19 -62.60
N ILE A 587 27.67 -3.05 -62.24
CA ILE A 587 27.35 -4.27 -63.00
C ILE A 587 26.04 -4.09 -63.77
N GLU A 588 25.07 -3.33 -63.28
CA GLU A 588 23.73 -3.18 -63.79
C GLU A 588 23.30 -1.73 -63.82
N GLU A 589 22.81 -1.22 -64.97
CA GLU A 589 22.44 0.20 -65.11
C GLU A 589 21.20 0.61 -64.32
N ASN A 590 20.23 -0.30 -64.12
CA ASN A 590 18.97 -0.02 -63.46
C ASN A 590 18.83 -0.79 -62.14
N VAL A 591 19.57 -0.36 -61.12
CA VAL A 591 19.49 -0.98 -59.78
C VAL A 591 18.39 -0.33 -58.91
N ASN A 592 17.48 -1.15 -58.43
CA ASN A 592 16.47 -0.65 -57.46
C ASN A 592 17.13 -0.36 -56.11
N ILE A 593 17.18 0.92 -55.71
CA ILE A 593 17.78 1.39 -54.48
C ILE A 593 17.09 0.84 -53.23
N GLU A 594 15.77 0.53 -53.33
CA GLU A 594 15.00 -0.01 -52.19
C GLU A 594 15.50 -1.38 -51.72
N ASP A 595 16.14 -2.17 -52.60
CA ASP A 595 16.73 -3.46 -52.26
C ASP A 595 17.98 -3.33 -51.36
N PHE A 596 18.51 -2.11 -51.24
CA PHE A 596 19.72 -1.77 -50.49
C PHE A 596 19.46 -0.80 -49.32
N LYS A 597 18.19 -0.46 -49.05
CA LYS A 597 17.80 0.44 -47.92
C LYS A 597 17.36 -0.33 -46.72
N TYR A 598 17.71 0.18 -45.57
CA TYR A 598 17.10 -0.27 -44.31
C TYR A 598 15.62 0.08 -44.26
N PRO A 599 14.77 -0.79 -43.68
CA PRO A 599 13.32 -0.63 -43.68
C PRO A 599 12.82 0.46 -42.71
N GLY A 600 13.70 1.02 -41.89
CA GLY A 600 13.32 1.94 -40.83
C GLY A 600 12.76 1.25 -39.57
N PRO A 601 12.14 1.99 -38.69
CA PRO A 601 11.75 3.41 -38.78
C PRO A 601 12.94 4.38 -38.64
N LEU A 602 12.70 5.65 -38.97
CA LEU A 602 13.63 6.74 -38.61
C LEU A 602 13.72 6.86 -37.08
N PRO A 603 14.85 7.32 -36.53
CA PRO A 603 14.93 7.72 -35.15
C PRO A 603 13.82 8.69 -34.77
N PHE A 604 13.14 8.40 -33.63
CA PHE A 604 11.94 9.14 -33.21
C PHE A 604 12.02 9.70 -31.78
N SER A 605 13.18 9.55 -31.15
CA SER A 605 13.51 10.20 -29.87
C SER A 605 14.93 10.75 -29.91
N LYS A 606 15.26 11.64 -28.95
CA LYS A 606 16.65 12.13 -28.79
C LYS A 606 17.64 11.00 -28.63
N GLU A 607 17.25 10.01 -27.82
CA GLU A 607 18.08 8.86 -27.48
C GLU A 607 18.40 8.01 -28.72
N THR A 608 17.40 7.70 -29.53
CA THR A 608 17.61 6.92 -30.77
C THR A 608 18.41 7.69 -31.83
N ALA A 609 18.24 9.02 -31.90
CA ALA A 609 19.03 9.86 -32.77
C ALA A 609 20.50 9.92 -32.33
N ILE A 610 20.77 10.05 -31.02
CA ILE A 610 22.13 10.02 -30.47
C ILE A 610 22.80 8.70 -30.79
N LEU A 611 22.08 7.56 -30.65
CA LEU A 611 22.66 6.26 -31.01
C LEU A 611 23.06 6.22 -32.49
N MET A 612 22.18 6.63 -33.41
CA MET A 612 22.46 6.62 -34.82
C MET A 612 23.73 7.48 -35.17
N MET A 613 23.82 8.65 -34.52
CA MET A 613 25.03 9.50 -34.68
C MET A 613 26.29 8.81 -34.15
N ALA A 614 26.21 8.24 -32.93
CA ALA A 614 27.36 7.60 -32.27
C ALA A 614 27.84 6.35 -33.00
N ASP A 615 26.91 5.49 -33.43
CA ASP A 615 27.18 4.29 -34.20
C ASP A 615 27.91 4.61 -35.49
N SER A 616 27.38 5.51 -36.29
CA SER A 616 27.95 5.90 -37.57
C SER A 616 29.32 6.56 -37.39
N VAL A 617 29.50 7.39 -36.35
CA VAL A 617 30.77 8.06 -36.06
C VAL A 617 31.81 7.05 -35.57
N GLU A 618 31.45 6.09 -34.70
CA GLU A 618 32.38 5.06 -34.24
C GLU A 618 32.80 4.13 -35.38
N ALA A 619 31.81 3.58 -36.11
CA ALA A 619 32.11 2.66 -37.20
C ALA A 619 33.00 3.26 -38.27
N ALA A 620 32.70 4.47 -38.72
CA ALA A 620 33.49 5.15 -39.73
C ALA A 620 34.86 5.59 -39.19
N SER A 621 35.02 5.89 -37.90
CA SER A 621 36.27 6.32 -37.30
C SER A 621 37.40 5.29 -37.43
N LYS A 622 37.07 3.99 -37.53
CA LYS A 622 38.03 2.91 -37.75
C LYS A 622 38.81 3.00 -39.07
N SER A 623 38.28 3.76 -40.02
CA SER A 623 38.96 4.01 -41.31
C SER A 623 40.02 5.12 -41.24
N LEU A 624 40.09 5.89 -40.17
CA LEU A 624 40.99 6.98 -39.99
C LEU A 624 42.44 6.50 -39.70
N LYS A 625 43.37 6.82 -40.57
CA LYS A 625 44.80 6.52 -40.37
C LYS A 625 45.48 7.77 -39.81
N ASN A 626 46.02 7.68 -38.58
CA ASN A 626 46.72 8.78 -37.88
C ASN A 626 45.88 10.09 -37.86
N PRO A 627 44.66 10.10 -37.28
CA PRO A 627 43.79 11.26 -37.29
C PRO A 627 44.42 12.40 -36.47
N THR A 628 44.42 13.61 -37.04
CA THR A 628 44.68 14.85 -36.31
C THR A 628 43.34 15.40 -35.73
N PHE A 629 43.46 16.39 -34.84
CA PHE A 629 42.25 17.06 -34.30
C PHE A 629 41.38 17.64 -35.42
N LEU A 630 41.96 18.28 -36.45
CA LEU A 630 41.24 18.82 -37.58
C LEU A 630 40.51 17.74 -38.40
N ILE A 631 41.18 16.60 -38.62
CA ILE A 631 40.58 15.48 -39.34
C ILE A 631 39.37 14.93 -38.57
N ILE A 632 39.48 14.78 -37.24
CA ILE A 632 38.35 14.32 -36.40
C ILE A 632 37.19 15.34 -36.44
N ASP A 633 37.54 16.65 -36.39
CA ASP A 633 36.54 17.72 -36.39
C ASP A 633 35.70 17.70 -37.67
N GLU A 634 36.34 17.75 -38.84
CA GLU A 634 35.67 17.69 -40.14
C GLU A 634 34.91 16.36 -40.36
N PHE A 635 35.51 15.27 -39.89
CA PHE A 635 34.93 13.93 -40.04
C PHE A 635 33.60 13.75 -39.32
N VAL A 636 33.52 14.15 -38.03
CA VAL A 636 32.29 14.09 -37.26
C VAL A 636 31.24 14.99 -37.87
N ASP A 637 31.58 16.21 -38.27
CA ASP A 637 30.64 17.10 -38.93
C ASP A 637 30.11 16.50 -40.23
N LYS A 638 30.97 15.97 -41.11
CA LYS A 638 30.56 15.37 -42.38
C LYS A 638 29.57 14.22 -42.21
N ILE A 639 29.77 13.36 -41.22
CA ILE A 639 28.88 12.23 -40.96
C ILE A 639 27.49 12.70 -40.48
N ILE A 640 27.47 13.54 -39.43
CA ILE A 640 26.22 13.96 -38.81
C ILE A 640 25.45 14.90 -39.72
N ASP A 641 26.12 15.83 -40.43
CA ASP A 641 25.48 16.70 -41.40
C ASP A 641 24.93 15.92 -42.60
N GLY A 642 25.60 14.85 -43.01
CA GLY A 642 25.09 13.91 -44.00
C GLY A 642 23.81 13.23 -43.57
N GLN A 643 23.72 12.77 -42.33
CA GLN A 643 22.51 12.18 -41.78
C GLN A 643 21.38 13.21 -41.66
N MET A 644 21.68 14.44 -41.24
CA MET A 644 20.73 15.55 -41.21
C MET A 644 20.19 15.88 -42.59
N ALA A 645 21.07 16.01 -43.59
CA ALA A 645 20.69 16.29 -44.96
C ALA A 645 19.82 15.17 -45.60
N ALA A 646 20.09 13.91 -45.17
CA ALA A 646 19.26 12.75 -45.54
C ALA A 646 17.94 12.66 -44.76
N GLY A 647 17.61 13.63 -43.93
CA GLY A 647 16.35 13.68 -43.16
C GLY A 647 16.21 12.63 -42.09
N GLN A 648 17.29 11.97 -41.61
CA GLN A 648 17.20 10.87 -40.69
C GLN A 648 16.66 11.25 -39.30
N PHE A 649 16.74 12.53 -38.91
CA PHE A 649 16.32 13.02 -37.60
C PHE A 649 14.99 13.78 -37.61
N ILE A 650 14.25 13.76 -38.73
CA ILE A 650 13.01 14.54 -38.89
C ILE A 650 11.90 14.16 -37.88
N ASN A 651 11.89 12.91 -37.44
CA ASN A 651 10.95 12.41 -36.44
C ASN A 651 11.50 12.46 -34.99
N ALA A 652 12.76 12.85 -34.82
CA ALA A 652 13.40 12.91 -33.52
C ALA A 652 13.15 14.28 -32.87
N ASP A 653 12.78 14.30 -31.59
CA ASP A 653 12.56 15.52 -30.81
C ASP A 653 13.90 16.11 -30.31
N ILE A 654 14.82 16.34 -31.27
CA ILE A 654 16.17 16.88 -31.04
C ILE A 654 16.36 18.20 -31.78
N THR A 655 16.87 19.20 -31.10
CA THR A 655 17.10 20.53 -31.67
C THR A 655 18.47 20.65 -32.36
N PHE A 656 18.62 21.58 -33.30
CA PHE A 656 19.93 21.87 -33.92
C PHE A 656 21.03 22.24 -32.90
N LYS A 657 20.64 22.93 -31.79
CA LYS A 657 21.54 23.25 -30.70
C LYS A 657 22.04 22.00 -30.00
N GLU A 658 21.15 21.06 -29.72
CA GLU A 658 21.50 19.79 -29.10
C GLU A 658 22.40 18.94 -30.01
N ILE A 659 22.10 18.89 -31.31
CA ILE A 659 22.96 18.21 -32.29
C ILE A 659 24.39 18.83 -32.31
N ALA A 660 24.52 20.14 -32.24
CA ALA A 660 25.81 20.81 -32.14
C ALA A 660 26.57 20.43 -30.86
N SER A 661 25.85 20.31 -29.72
CA SER A 661 26.44 19.82 -28.47
C SER A 661 26.87 18.35 -28.55
N VAL A 662 26.07 17.49 -29.18
CA VAL A 662 26.38 16.07 -29.43
C VAL A 662 27.65 15.95 -30.27
N LYS A 663 27.75 16.69 -31.39
CA LYS A 663 28.97 16.73 -32.22
C LYS A 663 30.18 17.10 -31.41
N LYS A 664 30.11 18.16 -30.60
CA LYS A 664 31.25 18.62 -29.75
C LYS A 664 31.73 17.52 -28.82
N VAL A 665 30.80 16.82 -28.14
CA VAL A 665 31.16 15.71 -27.25
C VAL A 665 31.78 14.55 -28.00
N MET A 666 31.26 14.17 -29.15
CA MET A 666 31.80 13.09 -29.97
C MET A 666 33.21 13.41 -30.46
N LYS A 667 33.46 14.63 -30.93
CA LYS A 667 34.82 15.11 -31.30
C LYS A 667 35.79 14.98 -30.15
N GLN A 668 35.44 15.45 -28.97
CA GLN A 668 36.28 15.34 -27.77
C GLN A 668 36.56 13.89 -27.38
N LYS A 669 35.52 13.02 -27.38
CA LYS A 669 35.70 11.62 -27.03
C LYS A 669 36.56 10.86 -28.03
N LEU A 670 36.38 11.06 -29.33
CA LEU A 670 37.23 10.45 -30.34
C LEU A 670 38.70 10.92 -30.22
N THR A 671 38.94 12.22 -29.98
CA THR A 671 40.27 12.75 -29.73
C THR A 671 40.96 12.03 -28.56
N ASN A 672 40.19 11.75 -27.48
CA ASN A 672 40.73 11.01 -26.34
C ASN A 672 40.96 9.52 -26.64
N ILE A 673 40.10 8.87 -27.45
CA ILE A 673 40.27 7.46 -27.86
C ILE A 673 41.54 7.27 -28.68
N TYR A 674 41.82 8.19 -29.61
CA TYR A 674 43.01 8.12 -30.45
C TYR A 674 44.29 8.62 -29.76
N HIS A 675 44.22 8.97 -28.45
CA HIS A 675 45.39 9.41 -27.67
C HIS A 675 46.23 10.48 -28.37
N LEU A 676 45.60 11.49 -28.96
CA LEU A 676 46.31 12.62 -29.56
C LEU A 676 47.07 13.39 -28.45
N ARG A 677 48.20 12.81 -28.03
CA ARG A 677 49.15 13.51 -27.16
C ARG A 677 49.89 14.53 -27.98
N VAL A 678 50.08 15.70 -27.39
CA VAL A 678 51.08 16.65 -27.88
C VAL A 678 52.41 15.89 -27.86
N GLU A 679 53.05 15.70 -29.02
CA GLU A 679 54.42 15.21 -29.07
C GLU A 679 55.26 16.20 -28.28
N TYR A 680 55.84 15.75 -27.18
CA TYR A 680 56.91 16.55 -26.54
C TYR A 680 58.06 16.55 -27.46
N PRO A 681 58.57 17.73 -27.82
CA PRO A 681 59.84 17.80 -28.59
C PRO A 681 60.93 17.11 -27.77
N GLU A 682 61.61 16.15 -28.40
CA GLU A 682 62.85 15.53 -27.85
C GLU A 682 63.92 16.55 -27.51
#